data_0b53d1bf5dd5dcddfada5b2d0d338595
#
_entry.id   0b53d1bf5dd5dcddfada5b2d0d338595
#
_cell.length_a   1.000
_cell.length_b   1.000
_cell.length_c   1.000
_cell.angle_alpha   90.00
_cell.angle_beta   90.00
_cell.angle_gamma   90.00
#
_symmetry.space_group_name_H-M   'P 1'
#
loop_
_entity.id
_entity.type
_entity.pdbx_description
1 polymer ?
#
loop_
_entity_poly.entity_id
_entity_poly.type
_entity_poly.pdbx_seq_one_letter_code
_entity_poly.pdbx_strand_id
1 'polypeptide(L)'
;MIDRSSAALYWDRARIAGVPWRCFIATSRGTNCRCVIEAGAAKMSPSGDKIRSASSKDRRRLGLVSSTPTPPHGTQPIAHPALQEWVTATVALTQPDSVFWCDGSEAEKDYLYAEAVRQGVLVPLNQDKLPGCYYHRSNSNDVARVEHCTFICTELAEDAGPTNNWAEPASMRKKLLGLARGGMKGRTLYVVPYLMGPPGSPLAQVGIELTDSLYVVLNMRIMTRMGRIAVDHLGQSNHFNRGLHCLLDGHPDRRFICHFPETNEIISVGSGYGGNVLLGKKCLALRIGSYLGRRQGWLAEHMLILSVESPEGERRYVAAAFPSACGKTNFAMMIPPERFQGWKIGTVGDDIAWMRPGPDGRLWAINPEAGYFGVAPGTNAKTNPNAMVTIARDTIYTNVALKPDGTVWWEGHDDPPPAECLDWKGNPWTPASKEKAAHPNSRFTAPATNNPAMAPEALDPQGVPISAIIFGGRRANVVPLVFEAFNWSHGVFLGATMGSEMTAAAAGTVGQVRRDPMAMLPFCGYNMGRYFRHWLDMRKKLTEPPRIFHVNWFRKDEAGQFLWPGFGENMRVLKWILDRCAGTTGAAETALGWVPRYEDFDTEGLEGFTRERFAQLQRMDPEEWRRDLLSTDELFMKLYTHLPKEMVFQEQLLVARL
;
A
#
# COMPACT_ATOMS: atom_id res chain seq x y z
N MET A 1 28.59 27.64 -0.85
CA MET A 1 28.20 28.95 -1.37
C MET A 1 27.06 28.72 -2.33
N ILE A 2 25.86 29.06 -1.90
CA ILE A 2 24.64 28.89 -2.69
C ILE A 2 24.52 30.13 -3.58
N ASP A 3 24.36 29.89 -4.88
CA ASP A 3 24.22 30.97 -5.84
C ASP A 3 22.91 31.74 -5.56
N ARG A 4 23.03 33.04 -5.34
CA ARG A 4 21.94 33.97 -5.04
C ARG A 4 20.94 34.15 -6.19
N SER A 5 21.25 33.66 -7.39
CA SER A 5 20.40 33.76 -8.57
C SER A 5 19.16 32.86 -8.51
N SER A 6 19.26 31.70 -7.90
CA SER A 6 18.12 30.76 -7.80
C SER A 6 17.07 31.18 -6.77
N ALA A 7 17.47 31.92 -5.74
CA ALA A 7 16.54 32.44 -4.73
C ALA A 7 15.72 33.64 -5.26
N ALA A 8 16.30 34.46 -6.14
CA ALA A 8 15.63 35.64 -6.70
C ALA A 8 14.47 35.29 -7.63
N LEU A 9 14.55 34.18 -8.37
CA LEU A 9 13.49 33.72 -9.27
C LEU A 9 12.23 33.23 -8.53
N TYR A 10 12.39 32.71 -7.31
CA TYR A 10 11.24 32.32 -6.46
C TYR A 10 10.52 33.53 -5.83
N TRP A 11 11.26 34.59 -5.51
CA TRP A 11 10.69 35.80 -4.91
C TRP A 11 9.84 36.63 -5.88
N ASP A 12 10.16 36.64 -7.17
CA ASP A 12 9.37 37.38 -8.17
C ASP A 12 7.99 36.76 -8.44
N ARG A 13 7.86 35.44 -8.33
CA ARG A 13 6.55 34.77 -8.51
C ARG A 13 5.54 35.07 -7.40
N ALA A 14 6.00 35.22 -6.16
CA ALA A 14 5.13 35.57 -5.02
C ALA A 14 4.49 36.97 -5.18
N ARG A 15 5.13 37.89 -5.94
CA ARG A 15 4.60 39.21 -6.23
C ARG A 15 3.49 39.23 -7.29
N ILE A 16 3.50 38.26 -8.20
CA ILE A 16 2.50 38.19 -9.30
C ILE A 16 1.15 37.63 -8.82
N ALA A 17 1.15 36.86 -7.73
CA ALA A 17 -0.06 36.18 -7.22
C ALA A 17 -0.96 37.02 -6.30
N GLY A 18 -0.63 38.27 -6.01
CA GLY A 18 -1.51 39.20 -5.28
C GLY A 18 -1.90 38.81 -3.85
N VAL A 19 -1.16 37.92 -3.19
CA VAL A 19 -1.46 37.45 -1.83
C VAL A 19 -0.73 38.33 -0.82
N PRO A 20 -1.42 39.01 0.14
CA PRO A 20 -0.75 39.84 1.14
C PRO A 20 -0.11 38.98 2.23
N TRP A 21 1.19 38.78 2.18
CA TRP A 21 1.97 38.16 3.25
C TRP A 21 2.39 39.20 4.28
N ARG A 22 1.95 39.03 5.51
CA ARG A 22 2.53 39.73 6.67
C ARG A 22 3.72 38.90 7.17
N CYS A 23 4.92 39.39 6.93
CA CYS A 23 6.14 38.83 7.50
C CYS A 23 6.29 39.29 8.94
N PHE A 24 6.21 38.38 9.92
CA PHE A 24 6.64 38.64 11.30
C PHE A 24 8.08 38.21 11.45
N ILE A 25 8.99 39.17 11.50
CA ILE A 25 10.39 38.94 11.91
C ILE A 25 10.40 39.00 13.45
N ALA A 26 10.53 37.84 14.10
CA ALA A 26 10.79 37.77 15.52
C ALA A 26 12.31 37.85 15.75
N THR A 27 12.79 38.98 16.24
CA THR A 27 14.17 39.11 16.76
C THR A 27 14.24 38.51 18.16
N SER A 28 15.09 37.53 18.35
CA SER A 28 15.35 36.89 19.63
C SER A 28 16.07 37.83 20.60
N ARG A 29 15.45 38.19 21.70
CA ARG A 29 16.12 38.45 22.99
C ARG A 29 15.20 37.97 24.10
N GLY A 30 15.75 37.12 24.96
CA GLY A 30 15.13 36.29 25.96
C GLY A 30 14.17 36.96 26.92
N THR A 31 13.18 36.23 27.30
CA THR A 31 12.70 36.04 28.70
C THR A 31 11.51 35.05 28.67
N ASN A 32 11.46 34.18 29.69
CA ASN A 32 10.44 33.17 29.92
C ASN A 32 9.01 33.77 30.01
N CYS A 33 8.09 33.28 29.17
CA CYS A 33 6.67 33.38 29.41
C CYS A 33 6.06 31.98 29.56
N ARG A 34 5.64 31.63 30.77
CA ARG A 34 4.73 30.51 31.06
C ARG A 34 3.33 30.92 30.68
N CYS A 35 2.71 30.23 29.71
CA CYS A 35 1.27 30.24 29.57
C CYS A 35 0.66 29.15 30.48
N VAL A 36 -0.14 29.56 31.46
CA VAL A 36 -0.99 28.68 32.28
C VAL A 36 -2.31 28.60 31.53
N ILE A 37 -2.73 27.41 31.12
CA ILE A 37 -4.10 27.14 30.65
C ILE A 37 -4.79 26.41 31.78
N GLU A 38 -5.76 27.05 32.40
CA GLU A 38 -6.68 26.45 33.38
C GLU A 38 -7.68 25.55 32.62
N ALA A 39 -7.64 24.24 32.90
CA ALA A 39 -8.64 23.29 32.44
C ALA A 39 -9.80 23.22 33.47
N GLY A 40 -10.96 23.65 33.05
CA GLY A 40 -12.19 23.46 33.79
C GLY A 40 -12.57 21.98 33.93
N ALA A 41 -12.62 21.49 35.16
CA ALA A 41 -12.99 20.11 35.46
C ALA A 41 -14.52 19.94 35.38
N ALA A 42 -14.98 19.21 34.34
CA ALA A 42 -16.32 18.63 34.34
C ALA A 42 -16.23 17.20 34.88
N LYS A 43 -16.87 16.95 36.00
CA LYS A 43 -17.03 15.62 36.60
C LYS A 43 -17.96 14.77 35.73
N MET A 44 -17.46 13.70 35.16
CA MET A 44 -18.27 12.58 34.67
C MET A 44 -17.94 11.33 35.49
N SER A 45 -18.97 10.71 36.04
CA SER A 45 -18.94 9.47 36.80
C SER A 45 -18.61 8.28 35.90
N PRO A 46 -17.94 7.22 36.41
CA PRO A 46 -17.59 6.05 35.62
C PRO A 46 -18.78 5.09 35.54
N SER A 47 -19.38 4.93 34.38
CA SER A 47 -20.22 3.78 34.07
C SER A 47 -19.32 2.65 33.57
N GLY A 48 -19.14 1.64 34.42
CA GLY A 48 -18.41 0.44 34.07
C GLY A 48 -19.23 -0.45 33.13
N ASP A 49 -18.86 -0.49 31.85
CA ASP A 49 -19.38 -1.49 30.94
C ASP A 49 -18.57 -2.78 31.10
N LYS A 50 -19.19 -3.74 31.77
CA LYS A 50 -18.75 -5.13 31.80
C LYS A 50 -18.89 -5.74 30.41
N ILE A 51 -17.78 -6.08 29.79
CA ILE A 51 -17.72 -6.95 28.60
C ILE A 51 -18.45 -8.26 28.96
N ARG A 52 -19.64 -8.47 28.42
CA ARG A 52 -20.36 -9.74 28.50
C ARG A 52 -19.65 -10.73 27.56
N SER A 53 -18.91 -11.67 28.13
CA SER A 53 -18.51 -12.89 27.43
C SER A 53 -19.76 -13.61 26.92
N ALA A 54 -19.72 -14.08 25.67
CA ALA A 54 -20.77 -14.90 25.08
C ALA A 54 -21.15 -16.05 26.00
N SER A 55 -22.46 -16.23 26.24
CA SER A 55 -22.96 -17.22 27.17
C SER A 55 -22.63 -18.64 26.72
N SER A 56 -22.45 -19.56 27.67
CA SER A 56 -22.15 -20.97 27.42
C SER A 56 -23.23 -21.71 26.58
N LYS A 57 -24.38 -21.11 26.34
CA LYS A 57 -25.46 -21.64 25.50
C LYS A 57 -25.24 -21.42 24.01
N ASP A 58 -24.56 -20.32 23.62
CA ASP A 58 -24.27 -20.05 22.20
C ASP A 58 -23.13 -20.94 21.65
N ARG A 59 -22.22 -21.38 22.53
CA ARG A 59 -21.13 -22.29 22.17
C ARG A 59 -21.60 -23.71 21.79
N ARG A 60 -22.78 -24.15 22.28
CA ARG A 60 -23.31 -25.49 21.97
C ARG A 60 -24.01 -25.60 20.61
N ARG A 61 -24.38 -24.50 19.96
CA ARG A 61 -25.03 -24.48 18.64
C ARG A 61 -24.03 -24.59 17.48
N LEU A 62 -22.75 -24.36 17.71
CA LEU A 62 -21.71 -24.34 16.66
C LEU A 62 -20.89 -25.62 16.58
N GLY A 63 -21.26 -26.72 17.25
CA GLY A 63 -20.63 -28.04 17.10
C GLY A 63 -19.13 -28.09 17.47
N LEU A 64 -18.65 -27.17 18.33
CA LEU A 64 -17.24 -27.10 18.75
C LEU A 64 -16.91 -28.23 19.73
N VAL A 65 -16.33 -29.32 19.23
CA VAL A 65 -15.74 -30.37 20.03
C VAL A 65 -14.51 -29.77 20.75
N SER A 66 -14.58 -29.75 22.08
CA SER A 66 -13.52 -29.26 22.96
C SER A 66 -12.40 -30.31 23.08
N SER A 67 -11.53 -30.41 22.09
CA SER A 67 -10.22 -31.00 22.25
C SER A 67 -9.17 -29.91 22.10
N THR A 68 -8.35 -29.70 23.13
CA THR A 68 -7.18 -28.81 23.02
C THR A 68 -6.24 -29.42 21.98
N PRO A 69 -5.96 -28.73 20.84
CA PRO A 69 -5.04 -29.27 19.85
C PRO A 69 -3.66 -29.46 20.50
N THR A 70 -3.08 -30.62 20.30
CA THR A 70 -1.69 -30.89 20.75
C THR A 70 -0.76 -30.11 19.80
N PRO A 71 0.22 -29.34 20.31
CA PRO A 71 1.20 -28.67 19.44
C PRO A 71 1.89 -29.68 18.53
N PRO A 72 2.08 -29.38 17.23
CA PRO A 72 2.79 -30.29 16.33
C PRO A 72 4.20 -30.56 16.89
N HIS A 73 4.60 -31.83 16.91
CA HIS A 73 5.97 -32.22 17.27
C HIS A 73 6.92 -31.56 16.26
N GLY A 74 7.78 -30.62 16.70
CA GLY A 74 8.82 -30.05 15.85
C GLY A 74 9.03 -28.56 15.83
N THR A 75 8.38 -27.75 16.68
CA THR A 75 8.73 -26.34 16.83
C THR A 75 10.09 -26.18 17.53
N GLN A 76 11.15 -26.64 16.86
CA GLN A 76 12.52 -26.48 17.34
C GLN A 76 13.00 -25.06 17.11
N PRO A 77 13.71 -24.46 18.08
CA PRO A 77 14.36 -23.18 17.88
C PRO A 77 15.26 -23.21 16.63
N ILE A 78 15.17 -22.16 15.81
CA ILE A 78 16.01 -22.02 14.62
C ILE A 78 17.47 -21.92 15.07
N ALA A 79 18.35 -22.77 14.52
CA ALA A 79 19.77 -22.84 14.88
C ALA A 79 20.57 -21.67 14.26
N HIS A 80 20.24 -20.42 14.66
CA HIS A 80 20.89 -19.20 14.21
C HIS A 80 21.24 -18.33 15.43
N PRO A 81 22.53 -18.14 15.79
CA PRO A 81 22.92 -17.52 17.05
C PRO A 81 22.35 -16.12 17.28
N ALA A 82 22.48 -15.22 16.28
CA ALA A 82 22.00 -13.83 16.40
C ALA A 82 20.46 -13.77 16.52
N LEU A 83 19.73 -14.69 15.91
CA LEU A 83 18.28 -14.78 16.06
C LEU A 83 17.90 -15.27 17.46
N GLN A 84 18.56 -16.31 17.95
CA GLN A 84 18.31 -16.84 19.31
C GLN A 84 18.61 -15.80 20.39
N GLU A 85 19.71 -15.04 20.25
CA GLU A 85 20.05 -13.95 21.16
C GLU A 85 18.94 -12.88 21.18
N TRP A 86 18.48 -12.45 19.99
CA TRP A 86 17.43 -11.44 19.88
C TRP A 86 16.09 -11.94 20.43
N VAL A 87 15.70 -13.18 20.14
CA VAL A 87 14.49 -13.80 20.71
C VAL A 87 14.58 -13.87 22.22
N THR A 88 15.72 -14.33 22.77
CA THR A 88 15.95 -14.41 24.22
C THR A 88 15.82 -13.04 24.89
N ALA A 89 16.43 -12.00 24.31
CA ALA A 89 16.31 -10.62 24.81
C ALA A 89 14.86 -10.12 24.76
N THR A 90 14.12 -10.45 23.69
CA THR A 90 12.71 -10.07 23.54
C THR A 90 11.83 -10.79 24.53
N VAL A 91 12.05 -12.09 24.78
CA VAL A 91 11.33 -12.87 25.80
C VAL A 91 11.55 -12.28 27.20
N ALA A 92 12.80 -11.95 27.55
CA ALA A 92 13.11 -11.32 28.82
C ALA A 92 12.42 -9.96 29.00
N LEU A 93 12.25 -9.20 27.91
CA LEU A 93 11.57 -7.90 27.90
C LEU A 93 10.06 -8.04 27.99
N THR A 94 9.46 -8.82 27.09
CA THR A 94 7.99 -8.87 26.87
C THR A 94 7.27 -9.87 27.77
N GLN A 95 8.00 -10.85 28.33
CA GLN A 95 7.55 -11.86 29.30
C GLN A 95 6.33 -12.66 28.81
N PRO A 96 6.40 -13.31 27.63
CA PRO A 96 5.35 -14.22 27.18
C PRO A 96 5.33 -15.51 28.01
N ASP A 97 4.18 -16.18 28.05
CA ASP A 97 4.03 -17.48 28.76
C ASP A 97 4.71 -18.62 28.00
N SER A 98 4.84 -18.53 26.69
CA SER A 98 5.48 -19.52 25.83
C SER A 98 6.04 -18.88 24.55
N VAL A 99 6.93 -19.63 23.87
CA VAL A 99 7.50 -19.24 22.57
C VAL A 99 7.17 -20.32 21.54
N PHE A 100 6.60 -19.90 20.41
CA PHE A 100 6.28 -20.78 19.29
C PHE A 100 7.12 -20.40 18.07
N TRP A 101 7.90 -21.34 17.54
CA TRP A 101 8.75 -21.14 16.38
C TRP A 101 8.03 -21.64 15.12
N CYS A 102 7.65 -20.72 14.24
CA CYS A 102 6.93 -21.06 13.03
C CYS A 102 7.86 -21.72 12.00
N ASP A 103 7.46 -22.89 11.49
CA ASP A 103 8.21 -23.65 10.49
C ASP A 103 7.59 -23.55 9.08
N GLY A 104 6.37 -23.04 8.95
CA GLY A 104 5.65 -22.86 7.70
C GLY A 104 4.97 -24.12 7.16
N SER A 105 4.98 -25.25 7.90
CA SER A 105 4.36 -26.51 7.45
C SER A 105 2.82 -26.44 7.43
N GLU A 106 2.18 -27.36 6.70
CA GLU A 106 0.72 -27.48 6.70
C GLU A 106 0.17 -27.94 8.07
N ALA A 107 0.91 -28.81 8.76
CA ALA A 107 0.53 -29.23 10.12
C ALA A 107 0.54 -28.05 11.11
N GLU A 108 1.51 -27.14 10.99
CA GLU A 108 1.52 -25.89 11.74
C GLU A 108 0.31 -25.01 11.38
N LYS A 109 -0.01 -24.89 10.10
CA LYS A 109 -1.17 -24.13 9.62
C LYS A 109 -2.45 -24.62 10.30
N ASP A 110 -2.72 -25.92 10.23
CA ASP A 110 -3.93 -26.52 10.80
C ASP A 110 -4.01 -26.28 12.31
N TYR A 111 -2.89 -26.44 13.03
CA TYR A 111 -2.80 -26.14 14.44
C TYR A 111 -3.09 -24.66 14.76
N LEU A 112 -2.46 -23.73 14.06
CA LEU A 112 -2.60 -22.30 14.32
C LEU A 112 -4.01 -21.77 13.98
N TYR A 113 -4.65 -22.28 12.91
CA TYR A 113 -6.05 -21.96 12.61
C TYR A 113 -7.00 -22.49 13.67
N ALA A 114 -6.82 -23.75 14.11
CA ALA A 114 -7.62 -24.33 15.19
C ALA A 114 -7.45 -23.54 16.51
N GLU A 115 -6.22 -23.13 16.82
CA GLU A 115 -5.92 -22.34 18.02
C GLU A 115 -6.52 -20.92 17.92
N ALA A 116 -6.48 -20.27 16.75
CA ALA A 116 -7.09 -18.96 16.52
C ALA A 116 -8.63 -19.02 16.68
N VAL A 117 -9.26 -20.10 16.22
CA VAL A 117 -10.69 -20.34 16.45
C VAL A 117 -10.99 -20.60 17.92
N ARG A 118 -10.18 -21.41 18.60
CA ARG A 118 -10.33 -21.69 20.04
C ARG A 118 -10.22 -20.43 20.90
N GLN A 119 -9.29 -19.52 20.55
CA GLN A 119 -9.11 -18.23 21.22
C GLN A 119 -10.17 -17.18 20.83
N GLY A 120 -10.99 -17.43 19.79
CA GLY A 120 -11.96 -16.46 19.25
C GLY A 120 -11.32 -15.33 18.45
N VAL A 121 -10.06 -15.49 18.03
CA VAL A 121 -9.37 -14.57 17.11
C VAL A 121 -9.96 -14.68 15.71
N LEU A 122 -10.30 -15.90 15.28
CA LEU A 122 -10.98 -16.17 14.02
C LEU A 122 -12.32 -16.88 14.27
N VAL A 123 -13.29 -16.61 13.39
CA VAL A 123 -14.55 -17.33 13.29
C VAL A 123 -14.57 -18.06 11.95
N PRO A 124 -14.71 -19.41 11.93
CA PRO A 124 -14.83 -20.13 10.67
C PRO A 124 -16.11 -19.69 9.96
N LEU A 125 -16.01 -19.41 8.69
CA LEU A 125 -17.17 -19.13 7.83
C LEU A 125 -17.85 -20.43 7.41
N ASN A 126 -18.93 -20.34 6.66
CA ASN A 126 -19.61 -21.52 6.10
C ASN A 126 -18.65 -22.26 5.15
N GLN A 127 -18.11 -23.41 5.58
CA GLN A 127 -17.08 -24.14 4.85
C GLN A 127 -17.59 -24.82 3.57
N ASP A 128 -18.89 -25.05 3.45
CA ASP A 128 -19.48 -25.59 2.21
C ASP A 128 -19.52 -24.53 1.10
N LYS A 129 -19.69 -23.24 1.46
CA LYS A 129 -19.77 -22.12 0.54
C LYS A 129 -18.43 -21.38 0.36
N LEU A 130 -17.64 -21.29 1.42
CA LEU A 130 -16.39 -20.54 1.52
C LEU A 130 -15.31 -21.42 2.18
N PRO A 131 -14.82 -22.46 1.48
CA PRO A 131 -13.86 -23.42 2.03
C PRO A 131 -12.54 -22.73 2.44
N GLY A 132 -12.04 -23.04 3.61
CA GLY A 132 -10.81 -22.45 4.18
C GLY A 132 -10.93 -20.98 4.54
N CYS A 133 -12.14 -20.40 4.51
CA CYS A 133 -12.34 -18.97 4.83
C CYS A 133 -12.70 -18.74 6.30
N TYR A 134 -12.18 -17.63 6.81
CA TYR A 134 -12.36 -17.21 8.19
C TYR A 134 -12.70 -15.72 8.27
N TYR A 135 -13.37 -15.35 9.36
CA TYR A 135 -13.72 -13.98 9.69
C TYR A 135 -12.93 -13.50 10.90
N HIS A 136 -12.42 -12.28 10.83
CA HIS A 136 -11.78 -11.55 11.93
C HIS A 136 -12.44 -10.20 12.16
N ARG A 137 -12.54 -9.81 13.43
CA ARG A 137 -12.99 -8.48 13.84
C ARG A 137 -11.91 -7.80 14.65
N SER A 138 -11.39 -6.68 14.18
CA SER A 138 -10.42 -5.89 14.92
C SER A 138 -11.10 -5.00 15.96
N ASN A 139 -10.29 -4.37 16.83
CA ASN A 139 -10.80 -3.34 17.70
C ASN A 139 -11.36 -2.18 16.87
N SER A 140 -12.52 -1.63 17.26
CA SER A 140 -13.22 -0.57 16.52
C SER A 140 -12.43 0.74 16.41
N ASN A 141 -11.43 0.96 17.24
CA ASN A 141 -10.52 2.10 17.15
C ASN A 141 -9.25 1.82 16.32
N ASP A 142 -9.12 0.61 15.72
CA ASP A 142 -7.94 0.17 15.01
C ASP A 142 -8.32 -0.52 13.69
N VAL A 143 -8.79 0.27 12.76
CA VAL A 143 -9.41 -0.18 11.50
C VAL A 143 -8.72 0.37 10.25
N ALA A 144 -7.68 1.21 10.42
CA ALA A 144 -6.96 1.84 9.34
C ALA A 144 -5.49 2.08 9.70
N ARG A 145 -4.68 2.42 8.71
CA ARG A 145 -3.31 2.89 8.93
C ARG A 145 -3.34 4.20 9.72
N VAL A 146 -2.36 4.35 10.60
CA VAL A 146 -2.24 5.53 11.49
C VAL A 146 -0.99 6.34 11.09
N GLU A 147 -1.14 7.26 10.14
CA GLU A 147 -0.02 8.05 9.62
C GLU A 147 0.63 8.90 10.74
N HIS A 148 -0.17 9.49 11.63
CA HIS A 148 0.31 10.32 12.74
C HIS A 148 1.11 9.56 13.82
N CYS A 149 0.96 8.23 13.89
CA CYS A 149 1.72 7.35 14.80
C CYS A 149 2.80 6.53 14.06
N THR A 150 3.03 6.81 12.76
CA THR A 150 4.05 6.14 11.95
C THR A 150 5.28 7.03 11.86
N PHE A 151 6.44 6.51 12.25
CA PHE A 151 7.70 7.27 12.32
C PHE A 151 8.81 6.61 11.51
N ILE A 152 9.68 7.46 10.95
CA ILE A 152 10.98 7.08 10.41
C ILE A 152 12.04 7.63 11.38
N CYS A 153 12.76 6.71 12.01
CA CYS A 153 13.74 7.02 13.07
C CYS A 153 15.15 6.89 12.50
N THR A 154 15.69 8.00 12.04
CA THR A 154 17.05 8.15 11.51
C THR A 154 17.88 9.02 12.44
N GLU A 155 19.21 8.87 12.44
CA GLU A 155 20.09 9.69 13.27
C GLU A 155 19.90 11.18 13.00
N LEU A 156 19.76 11.55 11.72
CA LEU A 156 19.49 12.92 11.30
C LEU A 156 18.05 13.08 10.83
N ALA A 157 17.33 14.08 11.32
CA ALA A 157 15.96 14.39 10.89
C ALA A 157 15.86 14.66 9.38
N GLU A 158 16.90 15.22 8.78
CA GLU A 158 16.93 15.48 7.33
C GLU A 158 16.94 14.20 6.50
N ASP A 159 17.42 13.07 7.04
CA ASP A 159 17.42 11.77 6.35
C ASP A 159 16.01 11.14 6.29
N ALA A 160 15.18 11.36 7.28
CA ALA A 160 13.76 11.05 7.23
C ALA A 160 13.00 11.99 6.27
N GLY A 161 13.37 13.26 6.27
CA GLY A 161 12.79 14.31 5.45
C GLY A 161 11.44 14.83 5.95
N PRO A 162 10.96 15.95 5.38
CA PRO A 162 9.78 16.67 5.89
C PRO A 162 8.43 16.01 5.56
N THR A 163 8.41 14.93 4.80
CA THR A 163 7.21 14.17 4.47
C THR A 163 6.93 13.03 5.44
N ASN A 164 7.86 12.73 6.34
CA ASN A 164 7.74 11.70 7.37
C ASN A 164 7.66 12.33 8.76
N ASN A 165 6.99 11.67 9.70
CA ASN A 165 7.21 11.96 11.11
C ASN A 165 8.56 11.39 11.49
N TRP A 166 9.38 12.22 12.11
CA TRP A 166 10.72 11.83 12.58
C TRP A 166 10.75 11.73 14.10
N ALA A 167 11.57 10.83 14.60
CA ALA A 167 11.97 10.78 16.01
C ALA A 167 13.41 10.28 16.11
N GLU A 168 14.15 10.81 17.10
CA GLU A 168 15.50 10.36 17.38
C GLU A 168 15.52 8.87 17.78
N PRO A 169 16.37 8.02 17.14
CA PRO A 169 16.29 6.56 17.25
C PRO A 169 16.41 6.01 18.68
N ALA A 170 17.38 6.49 19.47
CA ALA A 170 17.64 5.95 20.80
C ALA A 170 16.48 6.26 21.77
N SER A 171 15.96 7.49 21.73
CA SER A 171 14.81 7.93 22.54
C SER A 171 13.54 7.17 22.16
N MET A 172 13.27 7.04 20.85
CA MET A 172 12.08 6.30 20.39
C MET A 172 12.19 4.83 20.75
N ARG A 173 13.35 4.18 20.53
CA ARG A 173 13.57 2.78 20.90
C ARG A 173 13.35 2.57 22.41
N LYS A 174 13.91 3.45 23.25
CA LYS A 174 13.69 3.41 24.72
C LYS A 174 12.21 3.49 25.07
N LYS A 175 11.46 4.38 24.43
CA LYS A 175 10.01 4.52 24.61
C LYS A 175 9.26 3.24 24.22
N LEU A 176 9.54 2.69 23.03
CA LEU A 176 8.85 1.51 22.50
C LEU A 176 9.14 0.24 23.33
N LEU A 177 10.40 0.02 23.69
CA LEU A 177 10.78 -1.09 24.56
C LEU A 177 10.21 -0.93 25.97
N GLY A 178 10.06 0.31 26.45
CA GLY A 178 9.34 0.59 27.69
C GLY A 178 7.86 0.20 27.63
N LEU A 179 7.17 0.49 26.52
CA LEU A 179 5.79 0.07 26.28
C LEU A 179 5.64 -1.45 26.14
N ALA A 180 6.58 -2.10 25.45
CA ALA A 180 6.55 -3.55 25.23
C ALA A 180 6.92 -4.38 26.48
N ARG A 181 7.48 -3.75 27.52
CA ARG A 181 7.90 -4.45 28.75
C ARG A 181 6.74 -5.17 29.44
N GLY A 182 6.84 -6.52 29.55
CA GLY A 182 5.77 -7.37 30.10
C GLY A 182 4.50 -7.36 29.25
N GLY A 183 4.55 -6.81 28.06
CA GLY A 183 3.38 -6.60 27.20
C GLY A 183 2.79 -7.89 26.60
N MET A 184 3.53 -9.02 26.66
CA MET A 184 3.06 -10.31 26.15
C MET A 184 2.66 -11.32 27.25
N LYS A 185 2.60 -10.89 28.52
CA LYS A 185 2.12 -11.76 29.60
C LYS A 185 0.74 -12.33 29.31
N GLY A 186 0.54 -13.60 29.59
CA GLY A 186 -0.70 -14.32 29.29
C GLY A 186 -0.84 -14.72 27.82
N ARG A 187 0.19 -14.49 26.98
CA ARG A 187 0.17 -14.79 25.54
C ARG A 187 1.41 -15.54 25.08
N THR A 188 1.32 -16.15 23.91
CA THR A 188 2.44 -16.81 23.23
C THR A 188 3.18 -15.81 22.35
N LEU A 189 4.50 -15.79 22.41
CA LEU A 189 5.35 -15.14 21.41
C LEU A 189 5.55 -16.07 20.22
N TYR A 190 5.14 -15.65 19.04
CA TYR A 190 5.37 -16.34 17.78
C TYR A 190 6.63 -15.77 17.11
N VAL A 191 7.55 -16.64 16.73
CA VAL A 191 8.74 -16.32 15.93
C VAL A 191 8.41 -16.67 14.48
N VAL A 192 8.21 -15.65 13.64
CA VAL A 192 7.73 -15.79 12.28
C VAL A 192 8.83 -15.45 11.28
N PRO A 193 9.64 -16.41 10.81
CA PRO A 193 10.56 -16.19 9.70
C PRO A 193 9.76 -16.11 8.39
N TYR A 194 10.09 -15.15 7.55
CA TYR A 194 9.43 -14.96 6.26
C TYR A 194 10.38 -14.43 5.20
N LEU A 195 10.12 -14.81 3.96
CA LEU A 195 10.83 -14.35 2.77
C LEU A 195 9.90 -13.48 1.93
N MET A 196 10.35 -12.27 1.64
CA MET A 196 9.74 -11.37 0.66
C MET A 196 10.48 -11.52 -0.67
N GLY A 197 9.73 -11.76 -1.74
CA GLY A 197 10.27 -12.07 -3.06
C GLY A 197 10.30 -13.56 -3.37
N PRO A 198 10.37 -13.94 -4.67
CA PRO A 198 10.52 -15.34 -5.09
C PRO A 198 11.83 -15.93 -4.54
N PRO A 199 11.82 -17.21 -4.11
CA PRO A 199 13.04 -17.87 -3.67
C PRO A 199 14.11 -17.87 -4.77
N GLY A 200 15.37 -17.58 -4.39
CA GLY A 200 16.47 -17.46 -5.33
C GLY A 200 16.57 -16.10 -6.04
N SER A 201 15.63 -15.19 -5.84
CA SER A 201 15.74 -13.84 -6.38
C SER A 201 16.86 -13.06 -5.67
N PRO A 202 17.69 -12.33 -6.44
CA PRO A 202 18.72 -11.46 -5.85
C PRO A 202 18.14 -10.23 -5.12
N LEU A 203 16.85 -9.96 -5.27
CA LEU A 203 16.12 -8.93 -4.53
C LEU A 203 15.42 -9.48 -3.29
N ALA A 204 15.34 -10.82 -3.11
CA ALA A 204 14.64 -11.40 -1.99
C ALA A 204 15.23 -10.95 -0.64
N GLN A 205 14.36 -10.62 0.31
CA GLN A 205 14.73 -10.14 1.63
C GLN A 205 14.12 -11.04 2.71
N VAL A 206 14.94 -11.47 3.67
CA VAL A 206 14.47 -12.20 4.83
C VAL A 206 14.05 -11.22 5.92
N GLY A 207 12.90 -11.47 6.52
CA GLY A 207 12.47 -10.84 7.76
C GLY A 207 12.13 -11.89 8.81
N ILE A 208 12.28 -11.51 10.07
CA ILE A 208 11.79 -12.27 11.21
C ILE A 208 10.84 -11.33 11.97
N GLU A 209 9.60 -11.72 12.11
CA GLU A 209 8.63 -10.99 12.93
C GLU A 209 8.39 -11.72 14.25
N LEU A 210 8.59 -11.02 15.36
CA LEU A 210 8.24 -11.47 16.70
C LEU A 210 6.91 -10.83 17.07
N THR A 211 5.86 -11.65 17.27
CA THR A 211 4.51 -11.15 17.51
C THR A 211 3.76 -11.99 18.55
N ASP A 212 2.84 -11.37 19.28
CA ASP A 212 1.92 -12.07 20.19
C ASP A 212 0.49 -12.22 19.61
N SER A 213 0.35 -12.06 18.28
CA SER A 213 -0.94 -12.08 17.59
C SER A 213 -1.07 -13.21 16.58
N LEU A 214 -1.98 -14.15 16.83
CA LEU A 214 -2.33 -15.21 15.86
C LEU A 214 -2.90 -14.64 14.54
N TYR A 215 -3.64 -13.53 14.61
CA TYR A 215 -4.11 -12.84 13.40
C TYR A 215 -2.93 -12.44 12.51
N VAL A 216 -1.86 -11.90 13.09
CA VAL A 216 -0.65 -11.53 12.36
C VAL A 216 0.01 -12.75 11.73
N VAL A 217 0.25 -13.81 12.52
CA VAL A 217 0.90 -15.04 12.04
C VAL A 217 0.17 -15.62 10.83
N LEU A 218 -1.17 -15.76 10.92
CA LEU A 218 -1.98 -16.36 9.86
C LEU A 218 -2.06 -15.48 8.60
N ASN A 219 -2.12 -14.15 8.76
CA ASN A 219 -2.04 -13.25 7.62
C ASN A 219 -0.64 -13.21 6.98
N MET A 220 0.43 -13.25 7.80
CA MET A 220 1.80 -13.33 7.28
C MET A 220 2.04 -14.63 6.51
N ARG A 221 1.42 -15.73 6.92
CA ARG A 221 1.45 -17.00 6.19
C ARG A 221 0.86 -16.88 4.78
N ILE A 222 -0.21 -16.12 4.60
CA ILE A 222 -0.82 -15.86 3.29
C ILE A 222 0.02 -14.86 2.48
N MET A 223 0.48 -13.79 3.13
CA MET A 223 1.11 -12.64 2.46
C MET A 223 2.57 -12.85 2.08
N THR A 224 3.25 -13.83 2.71
CA THR A 224 4.70 -14.03 2.55
C THR A 224 5.02 -15.51 2.36
N ARG A 225 6.27 -15.82 2.09
CA ARG A 225 6.77 -17.20 2.07
C ARG A 225 7.36 -17.50 3.44
N MET A 226 6.50 -18.01 4.34
CA MET A 226 6.79 -18.16 5.76
C MET A 226 7.51 -19.47 6.07
N GLY A 227 8.32 -19.47 7.13
CA GLY A 227 8.89 -20.65 7.75
C GLY A 227 10.26 -21.05 7.21
N ARG A 228 10.45 -22.35 7.02
CA ARG A 228 11.75 -22.95 6.67
C ARG A 228 12.39 -22.34 5.42
N ILE A 229 11.61 -22.01 4.41
CA ILE A 229 12.09 -21.40 3.17
C ILE A 229 12.84 -20.08 3.42
N ALA A 230 12.39 -19.29 4.40
CA ALA A 230 13.07 -18.06 4.79
C ALA A 230 14.36 -18.34 5.56
N VAL A 231 14.35 -19.35 6.43
CA VAL A 231 15.52 -19.78 7.20
C VAL A 231 16.61 -20.34 6.29
N ASP A 232 16.22 -21.18 5.33
CA ASP A 232 17.16 -21.77 4.36
C ASP A 232 17.78 -20.68 3.48
N HIS A 233 16.99 -19.66 3.08
CA HIS A 233 17.50 -18.51 2.34
C HIS A 233 18.45 -17.64 3.18
N LEU A 234 18.17 -17.44 4.46
CA LEU A 234 19.02 -16.70 5.40
C LEU A 234 20.38 -17.38 5.57
N GLY A 235 20.40 -18.72 5.72
CA GLY A 235 21.60 -19.48 5.99
C GLY A 235 22.30 -18.99 7.27
N GLN A 236 23.56 -18.62 7.16
CA GLN A 236 24.36 -18.06 8.26
C GLN A 236 24.45 -16.52 8.24
N SER A 237 23.70 -15.88 7.35
CA SER A 237 23.73 -14.40 7.21
C SER A 237 23.03 -13.73 8.39
N ASN A 238 23.65 -12.68 8.92
CA ASN A 238 23.03 -11.81 9.93
C ASN A 238 22.16 -10.68 9.30
N HIS A 239 22.04 -10.67 7.97
CA HIS A 239 21.27 -9.64 7.25
C HIS A 239 19.80 -10.08 7.13
N PHE A 240 19.01 -9.81 8.14
CA PHE A 240 17.56 -9.96 8.12
C PHE A 240 16.87 -8.75 8.76
N ASN A 241 15.65 -8.46 8.34
CA ASN A 241 14.83 -7.44 8.97
C ASN A 241 14.34 -7.92 10.34
N ARG A 242 14.52 -7.12 11.38
CA ARG A 242 14.03 -7.39 12.72
C ARG A 242 12.70 -6.68 12.93
N GLY A 243 11.62 -7.44 12.99
CA GLY A 243 10.27 -6.94 13.25
C GLY A 243 9.81 -7.33 14.65
N LEU A 244 9.53 -6.38 15.52
CA LEU A 244 8.86 -6.62 16.80
C LEU A 244 7.46 -6.03 16.76
N HIS A 245 6.46 -6.87 16.92
CA HIS A 245 5.08 -6.47 17.12
C HIS A 245 4.59 -6.89 18.50
N CYS A 246 4.00 -5.96 19.26
CA CYS A 246 3.35 -6.23 20.53
C CYS A 246 1.96 -5.61 20.54
N LEU A 247 0.92 -6.45 20.66
CA LEU A 247 -0.48 -6.04 20.56
C LEU A 247 -0.89 -5.10 21.69
N LEU A 248 -0.31 -5.25 22.88
CA LEU A 248 -0.69 -4.55 24.10
C LEU A 248 -2.19 -4.67 24.39
N ASP A 249 -2.81 -3.54 24.77
CA ASP A 249 -4.26 -3.41 25.02
C ASP A 249 -5.01 -2.65 23.92
N GLY A 250 -4.32 -2.26 22.83
CA GLY A 250 -4.89 -1.55 21.70
C GLY A 250 -5.30 -0.10 21.98
N HIS A 251 -4.83 0.51 23.09
CA HIS A 251 -5.13 1.89 23.39
C HIS A 251 -4.45 2.85 22.39
N PRO A 252 -5.18 3.82 21.79
CA PRO A 252 -4.63 4.69 20.75
C PRO A 252 -3.37 5.46 21.16
N ASP A 253 -3.28 5.95 22.40
CA ASP A 253 -2.13 6.74 22.89
C ASP A 253 -0.84 5.92 23.05
N ARG A 254 -0.96 4.59 23.00
CA ARG A 254 0.17 3.66 23.07
C ARG A 254 0.46 2.98 21.73
N ARG A 255 -0.08 3.51 20.64
CA ARG A 255 0.08 2.99 19.29
C ARG A 255 1.19 3.69 18.55
N PHE A 256 2.22 2.93 18.14
CA PHE A 256 3.36 3.43 17.38
C PHE A 256 3.81 2.39 16.36
N ILE A 257 4.09 2.84 15.12
CA ILE A 257 4.67 2.05 14.05
C ILE A 257 5.98 2.71 13.63
N CYS A 258 7.10 2.24 14.12
CA CYS A 258 8.39 2.90 13.98
C CYS A 258 9.35 2.07 13.15
N HIS A 259 10.02 2.74 12.22
CA HIS A 259 10.99 2.17 11.31
C HIS A 259 12.37 2.75 11.62
N PHE A 260 13.36 1.88 11.73
CA PHE A 260 14.76 2.21 11.94
C PHE A 260 15.55 1.73 10.72
N PRO A 261 15.55 2.50 9.62
CA PRO A 261 16.09 2.01 8.35
C PRO A 261 17.59 1.72 8.39
N GLU A 262 18.36 2.46 9.20
CA GLU A 262 19.81 2.30 9.33
C GLU A 262 20.19 0.97 10.00
N THR A 263 19.34 0.43 10.88
CA THR A 263 19.53 -0.86 11.55
C THR A 263 18.66 -1.98 11.00
N ASN A 264 17.88 -1.72 9.94
CA ASN A 264 16.94 -2.67 9.33
C ASN A 264 15.97 -3.26 10.35
N GLU A 265 15.33 -2.40 11.16
CA GLU A 265 14.45 -2.80 12.25
C GLU A 265 13.09 -2.09 12.17
N ILE A 266 12.04 -2.79 12.59
CA ILE A 266 10.67 -2.29 12.69
C ILE A 266 10.13 -2.64 14.07
N ILE A 267 9.55 -1.67 14.77
CA ILE A 267 8.84 -1.90 16.03
C ILE A 267 7.43 -1.33 15.92
N SER A 268 6.43 -2.20 16.02
CA SER A 268 5.02 -1.85 16.02
C SER A 268 4.38 -2.24 17.35
N VAL A 269 3.78 -1.29 18.04
CA VAL A 269 3.13 -1.53 19.33
C VAL A 269 1.72 -0.96 19.35
N GLY A 270 0.79 -1.63 20.05
CA GLY A 270 -0.56 -1.15 20.34
C GLY A 270 -1.52 -1.14 19.15
N SER A 271 -1.21 -1.85 18.06
CA SER A 271 -2.11 -2.03 16.91
C SER A 271 -2.35 -3.52 16.65
N GLY A 272 -3.55 -3.86 16.18
CA GLY A 272 -3.92 -5.19 15.64
C GLY A 272 -4.40 -5.09 14.19
N TYR A 273 -4.36 -3.91 13.56
CA TYR A 273 -4.79 -3.73 12.18
C TYR A 273 -3.70 -4.16 11.19
N GLY A 274 -4.04 -5.05 10.24
CA GLY A 274 -3.11 -5.66 9.29
C GLY A 274 -2.15 -4.68 8.60
N GLY A 275 -2.62 -3.51 8.18
CA GLY A 275 -1.77 -2.48 7.54
C GLY A 275 -0.68 -1.88 8.44
N ASN A 276 -0.76 -2.08 9.77
CA ASN A 276 0.19 -1.60 10.77
C ASN A 276 1.08 -2.72 11.31
N VAL A 277 0.63 -3.97 11.21
CA VAL A 277 1.22 -5.10 11.93
C VAL A 277 1.71 -6.25 11.05
N LEU A 278 1.32 -6.33 9.77
CA LEU A 278 1.95 -7.23 8.81
C LEU A 278 3.26 -6.60 8.35
N LEU A 279 4.32 -6.80 9.14
CA LEU A 279 5.56 -6.02 9.01
C LEU A 279 6.30 -6.30 7.70
N GLY A 280 6.07 -7.46 7.07
CA GLY A 280 6.59 -7.77 5.74
C GLY A 280 6.02 -6.86 4.64
N LYS A 281 4.75 -6.42 4.75
CA LYS A 281 4.06 -5.70 3.68
C LYS A 281 4.53 -4.23 3.55
N LYS A 282 3.87 -3.29 4.21
CA LYS A 282 4.16 -1.85 4.04
C LYS A 282 5.41 -1.37 4.79
N CYS A 283 5.78 -2.06 5.84
CA CYS A 283 6.93 -1.67 6.65
C CYS A 283 8.25 -2.12 6.00
N LEU A 284 8.44 -3.44 5.80
CA LEU A 284 9.65 -3.93 5.15
C LEU A 284 9.63 -3.63 3.64
N ALA A 285 8.57 -4.08 2.92
CA ALA A 285 8.58 -4.07 1.47
C ALA A 285 8.59 -2.67 0.85
N LEU A 286 8.14 -1.64 1.57
CA LEU A 286 8.17 -0.25 1.09
C LEU A 286 9.07 0.66 1.94
N ARG A 287 8.74 0.91 3.22
CA ARG A 287 9.48 1.93 4.00
C ARG A 287 10.95 1.55 4.22
N ILE A 288 11.22 0.36 4.71
CA ILE A 288 12.60 -0.15 4.84
C ILE A 288 13.17 -0.45 3.44
N GLY A 289 12.38 -1.08 2.56
CA GLY A 289 12.79 -1.45 1.21
C GLY A 289 13.22 -0.26 0.36
N SER A 290 12.52 0.88 0.41
CA SER A 290 12.94 2.09 -0.32
C SER A 290 14.29 2.62 0.15
N TYR A 291 14.56 2.58 1.46
CA TYR A 291 15.87 2.96 2.02
C TYR A 291 16.98 1.98 1.59
N LEU A 292 16.73 0.67 1.72
CA LEU A 292 17.67 -0.37 1.29
C LEU A 292 17.94 -0.28 -0.22
N GLY A 293 16.88 -0.12 -1.02
CA GLY A 293 16.97 0.01 -2.46
C GLY A 293 17.84 1.18 -2.89
N ARG A 294 17.69 2.34 -2.25
CA ARG A 294 18.57 3.48 -2.51
C ARG A 294 20.06 3.15 -2.26
N ARG A 295 20.37 2.42 -1.20
CA ARG A 295 21.75 2.05 -0.85
C ARG A 295 22.33 0.97 -1.74
N GLN A 296 21.48 0.05 -2.21
CA GLN A 296 21.88 -1.12 -2.99
C GLN A 296 21.67 -0.94 -4.50
N GLY A 297 21.00 0.14 -4.92
CA GLY A 297 20.83 0.49 -6.33
C GLY A 297 19.62 -0.16 -7.00
N TRP A 298 18.54 -0.43 -6.25
CA TRP A 298 17.24 -0.91 -6.72
C TRP A 298 16.09 -0.03 -6.18
N LEU A 299 14.89 -0.19 -6.72
CA LEU A 299 13.70 0.58 -6.35
C LEU A 299 12.67 -0.31 -5.64
N ALA A 300 12.08 0.19 -4.55
CA ALA A 300 10.91 -0.41 -3.89
C ALA A 300 9.72 0.53 -4.04
N GLU A 301 8.72 0.11 -4.82
CA GLU A 301 7.65 0.98 -5.30
C GLU A 301 6.27 0.44 -4.97
N HIS A 302 5.35 1.35 -4.69
CA HIS A 302 3.94 1.04 -4.48
C HIS A 302 3.22 0.88 -5.82
N MET A 303 3.63 -0.15 -6.57
CA MET A 303 3.18 -0.42 -7.93
C MET A 303 2.64 -1.84 -8.07
N LEU A 304 1.60 -1.99 -8.89
CA LEU A 304 1.23 -3.28 -9.46
C LEU A 304 2.20 -3.64 -10.60
N ILE A 305 2.25 -4.91 -10.96
CA ILE A 305 2.97 -5.41 -12.15
C ILE A 305 2.00 -6.28 -12.96
N LEU A 306 1.80 -5.90 -14.23
CA LEU A 306 0.99 -6.63 -15.21
C LEU A 306 1.88 -7.35 -16.23
N SER A 307 1.44 -8.54 -16.63
CA SER A 307 1.81 -9.20 -17.88
C SER A 307 0.70 -8.96 -18.90
N VAL A 308 1.06 -8.57 -20.11
CA VAL A 308 0.13 -8.41 -21.23
C VAL A 308 0.65 -9.20 -22.41
N GLU A 309 -0.13 -10.19 -22.87
CA GLU A 309 0.17 -11.03 -24.03
C GLU A 309 -0.78 -10.67 -25.18
N SER A 310 -0.20 -10.32 -26.32
CA SER A 310 -0.97 -10.06 -27.55
C SER A 310 -1.49 -11.36 -28.17
N PRO A 311 -2.44 -11.29 -29.14
CA PRO A 311 -2.91 -12.46 -29.88
C PRO A 311 -1.79 -13.20 -30.63
N GLU A 312 -0.72 -12.49 -31.01
CA GLU A 312 0.47 -13.04 -31.68
C GLU A 312 1.44 -13.70 -30.71
N GLY A 313 1.16 -13.66 -29.40
CA GLY A 313 2.01 -14.25 -28.36
C GLY A 313 3.14 -13.34 -27.89
N GLU A 314 3.19 -12.08 -28.31
CA GLU A 314 4.16 -11.12 -27.80
C GLU A 314 3.76 -10.70 -26.38
N ARG A 315 4.70 -10.82 -25.43
CA ARG A 315 4.48 -10.51 -24.03
C ARG A 315 5.27 -9.29 -23.59
N ARG A 316 4.57 -8.35 -22.92
CA ARG A 316 5.14 -7.12 -22.36
C ARG A 316 4.69 -6.95 -20.91
N TYR A 317 5.51 -6.27 -20.10
CA TYR A 317 5.23 -6.07 -18.67
C TYR A 317 5.16 -4.59 -18.36
N VAL A 318 4.19 -4.25 -17.50
CA VAL A 318 3.88 -2.87 -17.12
C VAL A 318 3.85 -2.76 -15.61
N ALA A 319 4.56 -1.77 -15.05
CA ALA A 319 4.44 -1.38 -13.65
C ALA A 319 3.55 -0.12 -13.54
N ALA A 320 2.63 -0.08 -12.57
CA ALA A 320 1.75 1.07 -12.44
C ALA A 320 1.53 1.50 -10.98
N ALA A 321 1.75 2.78 -10.72
CA ALA A 321 1.55 3.42 -9.42
C ALA A 321 0.23 4.18 -9.37
N PHE A 322 -0.66 3.79 -8.49
CA PHE A 322 -1.90 4.48 -8.19
C PHE A 322 -2.08 4.66 -6.68
N PRO A 323 -2.49 5.82 -6.18
CA PRO A 323 -2.90 5.99 -4.78
C PRO A 323 -4.06 5.06 -4.40
N SER A 324 -4.32 4.96 -3.10
CA SER A 324 -5.43 4.16 -2.59
C SER A 324 -6.77 4.59 -3.22
N ALA A 325 -7.64 3.61 -3.51
CA ALA A 325 -8.95 3.80 -4.17
C ALA A 325 -8.91 4.39 -5.60
N CYS A 326 -7.77 4.29 -6.30
CA CYS A 326 -7.63 4.69 -7.70
C CYS A 326 -7.67 3.52 -8.70
N GLY A 327 -8.10 2.32 -8.26
CA GLY A 327 -8.36 1.17 -9.14
C GLY A 327 -7.16 0.25 -9.39
N LYS A 328 -6.12 0.28 -8.54
CA LYS A 328 -4.90 -0.52 -8.71
C LYS A 328 -5.21 -2.02 -8.83
N THR A 329 -5.90 -2.62 -7.85
CA THR A 329 -6.24 -4.05 -7.87
C THR A 329 -7.16 -4.42 -9.06
N ASN A 330 -8.13 -3.55 -9.41
CA ASN A 330 -8.99 -3.78 -10.56
C ASN A 330 -8.20 -3.74 -11.89
N PHE A 331 -7.19 -2.89 -11.99
CA PHE A 331 -6.31 -2.85 -13.17
C PHE A 331 -5.37 -4.06 -13.21
N ALA A 332 -4.86 -4.49 -12.04
CA ALA A 332 -3.98 -5.66 -11.92
C ALA A 332 -4.67 -6.98 -12.30
N MET A 333 -5.98 -7.06 -12.11
CA MET A 333 -6.80 -8.26 -12.35
C MET A 333 -7.82 -8.05 -13.47
N MET A 334 -7.57 -7.09 -14.37
CA MET A 334 -8.48 -6.69 -15.43
C MET A 334 -8.76 -7.85 -16.38
N ILE A 335 -10.01 -7.99 -16.80
CA ILE A 335 -10.42 -8.85 -17.92
C ILE A 335 -10.61 -7.93 -19.13
N PRO A 336 -9.86 -8.14 -20.23
CA PRO A 336 -10.07 -7.40 -21.47
C PRO A 336 -11.51 -7.57 -21.98
N PRO A 337 -12.16 -6.50 -22.51
CA PRO A 337 -13.47 -6.64 -23.14
C PRO A 337 -13.39 -7.50 -24.40
N GLU A 338 -14.57 -8.01 -24.84
CA GLU A 338 -14.70 -8.93 -25.99
C GLU A 338 -14.02 -8.40 -27.27
N ARG A 339 -14.00 -7.08 -27.45
CA ARG A 339 -13.26 -6.39 -28.54
C ARG A 339 -11.78 -6.79 -28.61
N PHE A 340 -11.17 -7.13 -27.46
CA PHE A 340 -9.77 -7.56 -27.36
C PHE A 340 -9.62 -9.07 -27.22
N GLN A 341 -10.46 -9.82 -27.94
CA GLN A 341 -10.34 -11.26 -27.98
C GLN A 341 -8.92 -11.69 -28.39
N GLY A 342 -8.34 -12.65 -27.65
CA GLY A 342 -6.97 -13.12 -27.86
C GLY A 342 -5.93 -12.42 -26.99
N TRP A 343 -6.19 -11.20 -26.51
CA TRP A 343 -5.33 -10.56 -25.53
C TRP A 343 -5.50 -11.19 -24.14
N LYS A 344 -4.37 -11.38 -23.43
CA LYS A 344 -4.37 -11.92 -22.07
C LYS A 344 -3.71 -10.96 -21.11
N ILE A 345 -4.35 -10.72 -19.98
CA ILE A 345 -3.79 -9.97 -18.85
C ILE A 345 -3.43 -10.95 -17.75
N GLY A 346 -2.17 -10.91 -17.30
CA GLY A 346 -1.70 -11.68 -16.17
C GLY A 346 -1.28 -10.77 -15.01
N THR A 347 -1.60 -11.15 -13.79
CA THR A 347 -1.17 -10.44 -12.57
C THR A 347 0.17 -11.01 -12.11
N VAL A 348 1.25 -10.24 -12.17
CA VAL A 348 2.52 -10.56 -11.51
C VAL A 348 2.48 -10.12 -10.04
N GLY A 349 1.91 -8.94 -9.79
CA GLY A 349 1.66 -8.41 -8.44
C GLY A 349 0.67 -7.25 -8.48
N ASP A 350 -0.12 -7.06 -7.40
CA ASP A 350 -1.18 -6.04 -7.39
C ASP A 350 -0.80 -4.77 -6.62
N ASP A 351 0.29 -4.77 -5.83
CA ASP A 351 0.49 -3.70 -4.85
C ASP A 351 1.94 -3.20 -4.71
N ILE A 352 2.95 -4.08 -4.82
CA ILE A 352 4.35 -3.74 -4.59
C ILE A 352 5.25 -4.31 -5.70
N ALA A 353 6.15 -3.48 -6.21
CA ALA A 353 7.19 -3.86 -7.15
C ALA A 353 8.58 -3.53 -6.60
N TRP A 354 9.49 -4.51 -6.62
CA TRP A 354 10.92 -4.29 -6.42
C TRP A 354 11.61 -4.36 -7.77
N MET A 355 12.33 -3.30 -8.14
CA MET A 355 12.88 -3.16 -9.48
C MET A 355 14.38 -2.89 -9.45
N ARG A 356 15.12 -3.54 -10.35
CA ARG A 356 16.57 -3.36 -10.50
C ARG A 356 16.97 -3.31 -11.97
N PRO A 357 18.10 -2.69 -12.31
CA PRO A 357 18.71 -2.84 -13.62
C PRO A 357 19.09 -4.31 -13.87
N GLY A 358 18.67 -4.85 -15.01
CA GLY A 358 19.06 -6.16 -15.47
C GLY A 358 20.37 -6.13 -16.25
N PRO A 359 20.96 -7.31 -16.56
CA PRO A 359 22.20 -7.41 -17.33
C PRO A 359 22.03 -6.98 -18.78
N ASP A 360 20.81 -6.96 -19.28
CA ASP A 360 20.41 -6.52 -20.62
C ASP A 360 20.16 -5.00 -20.72
N GLY A 361 20.40 -4.26 -19.63
CA GLY A 361 20.19 -2.81 -19.59
C GLY A 361 18.74 -2.37 -19.45
N ARG A 362 17.79 -3.29 -19.29
CA ARG A 362 16.38 -3.02 -18.98
C ARG A 362 16.14 -2.97 -17.48
N LEU A 363 14.99 -2.43 -17.07
CA LEU A 363 14.52 -2.45 -15.68
C LEU A 363 13.70 -3.72 -15.43
N TRP A 364 14.15 -4.57 -14.51
CA TRP A 364 13.49 -5.82 -14.13
C TRP A 364 12.78 -5.69 -12.79
N ALA A 365 11.61 -6.30 -12.68
CA ALA A 365 10.75 -6.21 -11.48
C ALA A 365 10.34 -7.57 -10.95
N ILE A 366 10.27 -7.71 -9.63
CA ILE A 366 9.61 -8.82 -8.93
C ILE A 366 8.47 -8.30 -8.06
N ASN A 367 7.47 -9.14 -7.81
CA ASN A 367 6.52 -8.94 -6.72
C ASN A 367 7.07 -9.59 -5.44
N PRO A 368 7.28 -8.84 -4.35
CA PRO A 368 7.77 -9.42 -3.09
C PRO A 368 6.72 -10.25 -2.34
N GLU A 369 5.42 -10.04 -2.59
CA GLU A 369 4.32 -10.65 -1.85
C GLU A 369 3.91 -12.03 -2.41
N ALA A 370 3.28 -12.86 -1.56
CA ALA A 370 2.72 -14.17 -1.93
C ALA A 370 1.18 -14.17 -1.91
N GLY A 371 0.56 -13.09 -1.49
CA GLY A 371 -0.89 -12.94 -1.36
C GLY A 371 -1.36 -11.52 -1.58
N TYR A 372 -2.66 -11.34 -1.50
CA TYR A 372 -3.36 -10.06 -1.65
C TYR A 372 -3.94 -9.60 -0.33
N PHE A 373 -3.82 -8.30 -0.03
CA PHE A 373 -4.47 -7.64 1.10
C PHE A 373 -5.36 -6.53 0.56
N GLY A 374 -6.51 -6.91 0.01
CA GLY A 374 -7.41 -6.04 -0.72
C GLY A 374 -8.46 -5.36 0.14
N VAL A 375 -9.12 -4.32 -0.41
CA VAL A 375 -10.30 -3.67 0.17
C VAL A 375 -11.54 -4.42 -0.30
N ALA A 376 -12.44 -4.81 0.62
CA ALA A 376 -13.66 -5.53 0.29
C ALA A 376 -14.77 -4.62 -0.28
N PRO A 377 -15.13 -3.46 0.30
CA PRO A 377 -16.19 -2.61 -0.20
C PRO A 377 -16.02 -2.21 -1.67
N GLY A 378 -17.09 -2.41 -2.45
CA GLY A 378 -17.11 -2.12 -3.88
C GLY A 378 -16.49 -3.20 -4.78
N THR A 379 -15.89 -4.26 -4.20
CA THR A 379 -15.41 -5.42 -4.96
C THR A 379 -16.60 -6.35 -5.25
N ASN A 380 -16.82 -6.65 -6.52
CA ASN A 380 -17.91 -7.53 -7.00
C ASN A 380 -17.55 -8.11 -8.38
N ALA A 381 -18.37 -9.01 -8.90
CA ALA A 381 -18.14 -9.68 -10.19
C ALA A 381 -18.15 -8.71 -11.40
N LYS A 382 -18.83 -7.56 -11.30
CA LYS A 382 -18.85 -6.54 -12.36
C LYS A 382 -17.54 -5.71 -12.36
N THR A 383 -17.04 -5.37 -11.17
CA THR A 383 -15.86 -4.50 -11.04
C THR A 383 -14.55 -5.25 -11.08
N ASN A 384 -14.53 -6.50 -10.57
CA ASN A 384 -13.33 -7.35 -10.52
C ASN A 384 -13.71 -8.82 -10.32
N PRO A 385 -14.13 -9.55 -11.37
CA PRO A 385 -14.51 -10.97 -11.26
C PRO A 385 -13.35 -11.85 -10.79
N ASN A 386 -12.11 -11.56 -11.20
CA ASN A 386 -10.93 -12.31 -10.75
C ASN A 386 -10.70 -12.20 -9.25
N ALA A 387 -10.94 -11.02 -8.65
CA ALA A 387 -10.86 -10.85 -7.21
C ALA A 387 -11.94 -11.69 -6.49
N MET A 388 -13.17 -11.71 -7.00
CA MET A 388 -14.26 -12.52 -6.41
C MET A 388 -13.94 -14.01 -6.41
N VAL A 389 -13.35 -14.53 -7.49
CA VAL A 389 -12.86 -15.92 -7.55
C VAL A 389 -11.70 -16.13 -6.55
N THR A 390 -10.77 -15.18 -6.48
CA THR A 390 -9.59 -15.26 -5.61
C THR A 390 -9.98 -15.40 -4.13
N ILE A 391 -10.99 -14.65 -3.70
CA ILE A 391 -11.38 -14.59 -2.29
C ILE A 391 -12.41 -15.66 -1.88
N ALA A 392 -12.89 -16.46 -2.81
CA ALA A 392 -13.90 -17.48 -2.53
C ALA A 392 -13.39 -18.65 -1.66
N ARG A 393 -12.08 -18.77 -1.46
CA ARG A 393 -11.47 -19.83 -0.65
C ARG A 393 -10.19 -19.36 0.06
N ASP A 394 -9.78 -20.05 1.12
CA ASP A 394 -8.53 -19.85 1.86
C ASP A 394 -8.27 -18.37 2.25
N THR A 395 -9.33 -17.65 2.59
CA THR A 395 -9.32 -16.19 2.77
C THR A 395 -9.66 -15.79 4.20
N ILE A 396 -8.94 -14.82 4.76
CA ILE A 396 -9.30 -14.16 6.01
C ILE A 396 -9.98 -12.82 5.68
N TYR A 397 -11.26 -12.72 6.04
CA TYR A 397 -12.04 -11.49 5.93
C TYR A 397 -11.97 -10.69 7.23
N THR A 398 -11.66 -9.41 7.13
CA THR A 398 -11.52 -8.53 8.29
C THR A 398 -12.50 -7.37 8.23
N ASN A 399 -13.34 -7.22 9.28
CA ASN A 399 -14.29 -6.12 9.45
C ASN A 399 -15.35 -5.97 8.34
N VAL A 400 -15.71 -7.05 7.66
CA VAL A 400 -16.89 -7.14 6.79
C VAL A 400 -18.14 -7.45 7.63
N ALA A 401 -19.33 -7.46 7.03
CA ALA A 401 -20.55 -7.94 7.69
C ALA A 401 -20.60 -9.47 7.69
N LEU A 402 -21.17 -10.06 8.75
CA LEU A 402 -21.35 -11.50 8.91
C LEU A 402 -22.83 -11.85 8.82
N LYS A 403 -23.23 -12.64 7.78
CA LYS A 403 -24.61 -13.08 7.56
C LYS A 403 -24.97 -14.26 8.47
N PRO A 404 -26.29 -14.48 8.73
CA PRO A 404 -26.75 -15.61 9.57
C PRO A 404 -26.38 -16.99 9.02
N ASP A 405 -26.19 -17.12 7.70
CA ASP A 405 -25.80 -18.36 7.03
C ASP A 405 -24.28 -18.66 7.12
N GLY A 406 -23.55 -17.82 7.85
CA GLY A 406 -22.11 -17.96 8.02
C GLY A 406 -21.27 -17.48 6.83
N THR A 407 -21.88 -16.74 5.89
CA THR A 407 -21.14 -16.06 4.81
C THR A 407 -20.95 -14.57 5.13
N VAL A 408 -20.20 -13.86 4.29
CA VAL A 408 -19.89 -12.44 4.48
C VAL A 408 -20.63 -11.55 3.48
N TRP A 409 -20.71 -10.26 3.80
CA TRP A 409 -21.26 -9.24 2.92
C TRP A 409 -20.55 -7.88 3.16
N TRP A 410 -20.55 -7.02 2.15
CA TRP A 410 -20.08 -5.63 2.21
C TRP A 410 -20.82 -4.78 1.19
N GLU A 411 -20.80 -3.46 1.38
CA GLU A 411 -21.43 -2.51 0.46
C GLU A 411 -20.81 -2.61 -0.93
N GLY A 412 -21.67 -2.83 -1.93
CA GLY A 412 -21.27 -3.06 -3.32
C GLY A 412 -20.91 -4.51 -3.64
N HIS A 413 -21.23 -5.47 -2.76
CA HIS A 413 -21.20 -6.91 -3.06
C HIS A 413 -22.23 -7.28 -4.14
N ASP A 414 -22.04 -8.41 -4.84
CA ASP A 414 -22.98 -8.89 -5.86
C ASP A 414 -24.37 -9.24 -5.28
N ASP A 415 -24.38 -9.82 -4.07
CA ASP A 415 -25.64 -10.09 -3.36
C ASP A 415 -26.31 -8.78 -2.93
N PRO A 416 -27.65 -8.72 -2.95
CA PRO A 416 -28.38 -7.61 -2.37
C PRO A 416 -28.10 -7.48 -0.87
N PRO A 417 -28.35 -6.30 -0.27
CA PRO A 417 -28.21 -6.13 1.18
C PRO A 417 -29.03 -7.19 1.92
N PRO A 418 -28.40 -7.92 2.89
CA PRO A 418 -29.12 -8.93 3.66
C PRO A 418 -30.23 -8.28 4.51
N ALA A 419 -31.35 -9.00 4.70
CA ALA A 419 -32.43 -8.53 5.55
C ALA A 419 -31.97 -8.27 6.99
N GLU A 420 -31.02 -9.11 7.48
CA GLU A 420 -30.35 -8.96 8.77
C GLU A 420 -28.93 -9.55 8.69
N CYS A 421 -28.00 -8.96 9.42
CA CYS A 421 -26.64 -9.49 9.61
C CYS A 421 -26.02 -8.89 10.88
N LEU A 422 -24.80 -9.32 11.23
CA LEU A 422 -23.96 -8.60 12.19
C LEU A 422 -23.07 -7.63 11.42
N ASP A 423 -23.05 -6.37 11.86
CA ASP A 423 -22.12 -5.38 11.32
C ASP A 423 -20.67 -5.71 11.71
N TRP A 424 -19.73 -4.95 11.17
CA TRP A 424 -18.31 -5.11 11.46
C TRP A 424 -17.93 -4.89 12.94
N LYS A 425 -18.79 -4.21 13.74
CA LYS A 425 -18.62 -4.06 15.19
C LYS A 425 -19.25 -5.22 15.97
N GLY A 426 -20.09 -6.05 15.32
CA GLY A 426 -20.80 -7.16 15.92
C GLY A 426 -22.20 -6.82 16.43
N ASN A 427 -22.74 -5.68 16.03
CA ASN A 427 -24.11 -5.29 16.36
C ASN A 427 -25.09 -5.84 15.30
N PRO A 428 -26.36 -6.11 15.66
CA PRO A 428 -27.41 -6.37 14.68
C PRO A 428 -27.53 -5.21 13.67
N TRP A 429 -27.60 -5.57 12.39
CA TRP A 429 -27.71 -4.61 11.30
C TRP A 429 -28.80 -5.04 10.32
N THR A 430 -29.53 -4.05 9.78
CA THR A 430 -30.51 -4.19 8.71
C THR A 430 -30.34 -3.07 7.69
N PRO A 431 -30.94 -3.16 6.48
CA PRO A 431 -30.89 -2.09 5.49
C PRO A 431 -31.41 -0.72 5.98
N ALA A 432 -32.21 -0.69 7.05
CA ALA A 432 -32.70 0.53 7.68
C ALA A 432 -31.68 1.18 8.66
N SER A 433 -30.57 0.49 8.94
CA SER A 433 -29.52 0.99 9.84
C SER A 433 -28.83 2.23 9.24
N LYS A 434 -28.48 3.22 10.07
CA LYS A 434 -27.80 4.44 9.63
C LYS A 434 -26.32 4.22 9.27
N GLU A 435 -25.67 3.27 9.95
CA GLU A 435 -24.26 2.93 9.72
C GLU A 435 -24.15 1.81 8.67
N LYS A 436 -22.99 1.74 8.02
CA LYS A 436 -22.68 0.67 7.09
C LYS A 436 -22.48 -0.65 7.81
N ALA A 437 -22.83 -1.76 7.15
CA ALA A 437 -22.64 -3.10 7.67
C ALA A 437 -21.17 -3.50 7.70
N ALA A 438 -20.42 -3.22 6.64
CA ALA A 438 -18.97 -3.40 6.61
C ALA A 438 -18.23 -2.09 6.91
N HIS A 439 -17.05 -2.17 7.53
CA HIS A 439 -16.18 -1.00 7.65
C HIS A 439 -15.72 -0.52 6.27
N PRO A 440 -15.70 0.80 5.96
CA PRO A 440 -15.27 1.31 4.65
C PRO A 440 -13.85 0.90 4.23
N ASN A 441 -13.01 0.50 5.18
CA ASN A 441 -11.67 -0.04 4.96
C ASN A 441 -11.56 -1.52 5.36
N SER A 442 -12.67 -2.27 5.35
CA SER A 442 -12.65 -3.71 5.57
C SER A 442 -11.80 -4.41 4.51
N ARG A 443 -11.17 -5.52 4.90
CA ARG A 443 -10.13 -6.17 4.11
C ARG A 443 -10.43 -7.65 3.90
N PHE A 444 -9.84 -8.18 2.85
CA PHE A 444 -9.61 -9.61 2.68
C PHE A 444 -8.11 -9.87 2.53
N THR A 445 -7.66 -11.03 3.02
CA THR A 445 -6.30 -11.53 2.81
C THR A 445 -6.42 -12.89 2.14
N ALA A 446 -5.92 -13.02 0.91
CA ALA A 446 -6.06 -14.22 0.09
C ALA A 446 -4.72 -14.62 -0.55
N PRO A 447 -4.43 -15.92 -0.75
CA PRO A 447 -3.25 -16.37 -1.49
C PRO A 447 -3.28 -15.89 -2.95
N ALA A 448 -2.14 -15.47 -3.48
CA ALA A 448 -2.04 -15.05 -4.88
C ALA A 448 -2.34 -16.21 -5.86
N THR A 449 -2.05 -17.44 -5.45
CA THR A 449 -2.33 -18.67 -6.21
C THR A 449 -3.82 -18.96 -6.42
N ASN A 450 -4.71 -18.30 -5.68
CA ASN A 450 -6.14 -18.39 -5.92
C ASN A 450 -6.61 -17.53 -7.11
N ASN A 451 -5.78 -16.57 -7.56
CA ASN A 451 -6.13 -15.68 -8.66
C ASN A 451 -6.03 -16.42 -10.00
N PRO A 452 -7.13 -16.59 -10.75
CA PRO A 452 -7.11 -17.27 -12.04
C PRO A 452 -6.27 -16.53 -13.10
N ALA A 453 -6.04 -15.23 -12.91
CA ALA A 453 -5.20 -14.40 -13.78
C ALA A 453 -3.75 -14.27 -13.28
N MET A 454 -3.32 -15.05 -12.27
CA MET A 454 -1.93 -15.01 -11.82
C MET A 454 -0.99 -15.40 -12.97
N ALA A 455 -0.06 -14.51 -13.30
CA ALA A 455 0.95 -14.77 -14.34
C ALA A 455 1.96 -15.81 -13.83
N PRO A 456 2.35 -16.81 -14.65
CA PRO A 456 3.37 -17.79 -14.26
C PRO A 456 4.69 -17.14 -13.83
N GLU A 457 5.06 -16.02 -14.44
CA GLU A 457 6.28 -15.26 -14.18
C GLU A 457 6.28 -14.56 -12.82
N ALA A 458 5.14 -14.52 -12.10
CA ALA A 458 5.07 -13.97 -10.75
C ALA A 458 5.97 -14.71 -9.75
N LEU A 459 6.33 -15.97 -10.08
CA LEU A 459 7.22 -16.82 -9.27
C LEU A 459 8.66 -16.87 -9.79
N ASP A 460 8.97 -16.21 -10.93
CA ASP A 460 10.32 -16.21 -11.50
C ASP A 460 11.27 -15.41 -10.59
N PRO A 461 12.36 -16.01 -10.09
CA PRO A 461 13.35 -15.31 -9.28
C PRO A 461 14.08 -14.19 -10.03
N GLN A 462 14.16 -14.23 -11.35
CA GLN A 462 14.73 -13.14 -12.15
C GLN A 462 13.76 -11.96 -12.24
N GLY A 463 12.46 -12.22 -12.13
CA GLY A 463 11.39 -11.25 -12.33
C GLY A 463 11.08 -11.04 -13.82
N VAL A 464 10.52 -9.88 -14.14
CA VAL A 464 10.03 -9.53 -15.48
C VAL A 464 10.60 -8.18 -15.96
N PRO A 465 10.94 -8.04 -17.25
CA PRO A 465 11.49 -6.80 -17.81
C PRO A 465 10.36 -5.79 -18.10
N ILE A 466 10.38 -4.64 -17.44
CA ILE A 466 9.36 -3.61 -17.56
C ILE A 466 9.50 -2.83 -18.87
N SER A 467 8.44 -2.79 -19.66
CA SER A 467 8.34 -2.02 -20.91
C SER A 467 7.76 -0.62 -20.68
N ALA A 468 6.83 -0.49 -19.75
CA ALA A 468 6.18 0.79 -19.42
C ALA A 468 6.01 0.98 -17.91
N ILE A 469 6.14 2.22 -17.45
CA ILE A 469 5.76 2.66 -16.10
C ILE A 469 4.59 3.61 -16.24
N ILE A 470 3.53 3.39 -15.48
CA ILE A 470 2.32 4.22 -15.48
C ILE A 470 2.16 4.89 -14.12
N PHE A 471 2.06 6.20 -14.10
CA PHE A 471 1.59 6.96 -12.95
C PHE A 471 0.14 7.39 -13.16
N GLY A 472 -0.68 7.40 -12.11
CA GLY A 472 -2.05 7.86 -12.24
C GLY A 472 -2.71 8.14 -10.90
N GLY A 473 -3.66 9.08 -10.91
CA GLY A 473 -4.43 9.48 -9.73
C GLY A 473 -5.87 9.82 -10.11
N ARG A 474 -6.70 9.98 -9.09
CA ARG A 474 -8.10 10.42 -9.27
C ARG A 474 -8.14 11.93 -9.46
N ARG A 475 -8.51 12.37 -10.65
CA ARG A 475 -8.68 13.79 -10.98
C ARG A 475 -9.96 14.00 -11.80
N ALA A 476 -10.92 14.77 -11.25
CA ALA A 476 -12.16 15.08 -11.95
C ALA A 476 -11.94 15.98 -13.16
N ASN A 477 -10.87 16.78 -13.14
CA ASN A 477 -10.50 17.74 -14.18
C ASN A 477 -8.98 17.79 -14.37
N VAL A 478 -8.49 18.78 -15.12
CA VAL A 478 -7.08 19.12 -15.39
C VAL A 478 -6.36 18.03 -16.18
N VAL A 479 -6.22 16.82 -15.62
CA VAL A 479 -5.37 15.76 -16.15
C VAL A 479 -6.06 14.98 -17.27
N PRO A 480 -5.43 14.86 -18.47
CA PRO A 480 -5.97 14.06 -19.59
C PRO A 480 -6.09 12.57 -19.26
N LEU A 481 -6.83 11.82 -20.11
CA LEU A 481 -6.98 10.37 -19.99
C LEU A 481 -5.63 9.66 -19.98
N VAL A 482 -4.74 9.99 -20.93
CA VAL A 482 -3.41 9.39 -21.03
C VAL A 482 -2.44 10.33 -21.75
N PHE A 483 -1.18 10.34 -21.31
CA PHE A 483 -0.06 10.94 -22.04
C PHE A 483 1.27 10.28 -21.68
N GLU A 484 2.21 10.30 -22.65
CA GLU A 484 3.57 9.76 -22.52
C GLU A 484 4.54 10.89 -22.18
N ALA A 485 5.47 10.64 -21.27
CA ALA A 485 6.55 11.56 -20.94
C ALA A 485 7.52 11.75 -22.12
N PHE A 486 8.08 12.94 -22.29
CA PHE A 486 9.09 13.21 -23.33
C PHE A 486 10.39 12.41 -23.16
N ASN A 487 10.76 12.15 -21.90
CA ASN A 487 11.96 11.40 -21.54
C ASN A 487 11.89 10.95 -20.07
N TRP A 488 12.91 10.23 -19.60
CA TRP A 488 12.97 9.73 -18.23
C TRP A 488 12.85 10.83 -17.17
N SER A 489 13.61 11.93 -17.29
CA SER A 489 13.58 13.02 -16.29
C SER A 489 12.21 13.67 -16.21
N HIS A 490 11.55 13.85 -17.35
CA HIS A 490 10.17 14.32 -17.41
C HIS A 490 9.20 13.32 -16.78
N GLY A 491 9.38 12.01 -17.06
CA GLY A 491 8.59 10.95 -16.43
C GLY A 491 8.73 10.90 -14.91
N VAL A 492 9.96 11.10 -14.40
CA VAL A 492 10.19 11.21 -12.94
C VAL A 492 9.48 12.45 -12.38
N PHE A 493 9.48 13.58 -13.09
CA PHE A 493 8.74 14.77 -12.71
C PHE A 493 7.22 14.50 -12.66
N LEU A 494 6.65 13.82 -13.65
CA LEU A 494 5.23 13.44 -13.66
C LEU A 494 4.86 12.58 -12.45
N GLY A 495 5.69 11.59 -12.12
CA GLY A 495 5.51 10.78 -10.92
C GLY A 495 5.66 11.56 -9.63
N ALA A 496 6.68 12.44 -9.54
CA ALA A 496 6.98 13.26 -8.37
C ALA A 496 5.87 14.28 -8.06
N THR A 497 5.18 14.76 -9.09
CA THR A 497 4.11 15.77 -8.98
C THR A 497 2.70 15.20 -9.08
N MET A 498 2.59 13.87 -9.14
CA MET A 498 1.31 13.19 -9.19
C MET A 498 0.40 13.61 -8.04
N GLY A 499 -0.85 13.96 -8.37
CA GLY A 499 -1.88 14.32 -7.40
C GLY A 499 -3.12 13.45 -7.51
N SER A 500 -3.80 13.24 -6.38
CA SER A 500 -5.06 12.52 -6.33
C SER A 500 -6.05 13.21 -5.41
N GLU A 501 -7.31 13.26 -5.83
CA GLU A 501 -8.40 13.70 -4.97
C GLU A 501 -8.61 12.72 -3.83
N MET A 502 -8.77 13.26 -2.63
CA MET A 502 -8.98 12.46 -1.42
C MET A 502 -10.37 11.83 -1.43
N THR A 503 -10.43 10.59 -0.98
CA THR A 503 -11.67 9.80 -0.83
C THR A 503 -11.98 9.58 0.64
N ALA A 504 -13.19 9.12 0.95
CA ALA A 504 -13.60 8.80 2.32
C ALA A 504 -12.72 7.72 3.02
N ALA A 505 -11.88 7.01 2.27
CA ALA A 505 -10.93 6.02 2.80
C ALA A 505 -9.62 6.64 3.32
N ALA A 506 -9.40 7.96 3.10
CA ALA A 506 -8.21 8.69 3.54
C ALA A 506 -8.60 9.83 4.51
N ALA A 507 -7.72 10.17 5.43
CA ALA A 507 -7.93 11.31 6.33
C ALA A 507 -7.80 12.62 5.55
N GLY A 508 -8.83 13.49 5.60
CA GLY A 508 -8.87 14.81 4.99
C GLY A 508 -10.21 15.15 4.34
N THR A 509 -10.29 16.29 3.65
CA THR A 509 -11.50 16.76 2.97
C THR A 509 -11.69 16.02 1.65
N VAL A 510 -12.80 15.31 1.49
CA VAL A 510 -13.15 14.60 0.24
C VAL A 510 -13.16 15.57 -0.95
N GLY A 511 -12.52 15.19 -2.05
CA GLY A 511 -12.40 15.98 -3.27
C GLY A 511 -11.21 16.97 -3.29
N GLN A 512 -10.54 17.21 -2.17
CA GLN A 512 -9.30 17.99 -2.16
C GLN A 512 -8.16 17.21 -2.80
N VAL A 513 -7.40 17.84 -3.69
CA VAL A 513 -6.21 17.23 -4.30
C VAL A 513 -5.07 17.20 -3.28
N ARG A 514 -4.52 16.01 -3.07
CA ARG A 514 -3.27 15.81 -2.32
C ARG A 514 -2.19 15.37 -3.29
N ARG A 515 -1.01 16.00 -3.23
CA ARG A 515 0.16 15.48 -3.92
C ARG A 515 0.60 14.18 -3.24
N ASP A 516 0.77 13.15 -4.03
CA ASP A 516 1.19 11.82 -3.59
C ASP A 516 2.26 11.28 -4.55
N PRO A 517 3.50 11.78 -4.42
CA PRO A 517 4.60 11.42 -5.31
C PRO A 517 4.71 9.93 -5.53
N MET A 518 4.52 9.47 -6.79
CA MET A 518 4.61 8.06 -7.20
C MET A 518 3.77 7.10 -6.34
N ALA A 519 2.68 7.59 -5.69
CA ALA A 519 1.89 6.89 -4.67
C ALA A 519 2.72 6.44 -3.45
N MET A 520 3.86 7.06 -3.19
CA MET A 520 4.84 6.67 -2.17
C MET A 520 4.89 7.62 -0.96
N LEU A 521 4.04 8.66 -0.91
CA LEU A 521 4.10 9.65 0.18
C LEU A 521 4.05 9.00 1.58
N PRO A 522 3.16 8.04 1.89
CA PRO A 522 3.14 7.39 3.20
C PRO A 522 4.11 6.20 3.32
N PHE A 523 4.90 5.90 2.28
CA PHE A 523 5.68 4.66 2.18
C PHE A 523 7.16 4.85 1.88
N CYS A 524 7.63 6.07 1.59
CA CYS A 524 9.04 6.34 1.43
C CYS A 524 9.72 6.45 2.80
N GLY A 525 10.66 5.54 3.09
CA GLY A 525 11.35 5.45 4.39
C GLY A 525 12.54 6.37 4.55
N TYR A 526 12.66 7.41 3.71
CA TYR A 526 13.71 8.41 3.77
C TYR A 526 13.29 9.71 3.07
N ASN A 527 14.18 10.69 2.98
CA ASN A 527 13.91 12.00 2.39
C ASN A 527 13.43 11.91 0.94
N MET A 528 12.23 12.43 0.67
CA MET A 528 11.55 12.34 -0.63
C MET A 528 12.33 13.07 -1.75
N GLY A 529 13.06 14.14 -1.47
CA GLY A 529 13.91 14.79 -2.47
C GLY A 529 15.06 13.87 -2.90
N ARG A 530 15.65 13.14 -1.95
CA ARG A 530 16.66 12.11 -2.25
C ARG A 530 16.08 10.90 -2.96
N TYR A 531 14.79 10.59 -2.74
CA TYR A 531 14.07 9.55 -3.47
C TYR A 531 13.90 9.95 -4.96
N PHE A 532 13.55 11.19 -5.26
CA PHE A 532 13.53 11.67 -6.65
C PHE A 532 14.92 11.61 -7.30
N ARG A 533 15.99 11.96 -6.55
CA ARG A 533 17.36 11.81 -7.04
C ARG A 533 17.67 10.35 -7.38
N HIS A 534 17.27 9.41 -6.55
CA HIS A 534 17.50 7.98 -6.80
C HIS A 534 16.81 7.52 -8.09
N TRP A 535 15.57 7.95 -8.35
CA TRP A 535 14.87 7.71 -9.60
C TRP A 535 15.60 8.30 -10.83
N LEU A 536 16.07 9.54 -10.72
CA LEU A 536 16.84 10.18 -11.79
C LEU A 536 18.15 9.44 -12.08
N ASP A 537 18.86 9.02 -11.03
CA ASP A 537 20.12 8.31 -11.17
C ASP A 537 19.96 6.88 -11.72
N MET A 538 18.79 6.28 -11.58
CA MET A 538 18.48 4.98 -12.19
C MET A 538 18.65 5.01 -13.71
N ARG A 539 18.32 6.12 -14.37
CA ARG A 539 18.51 6.30 -15.82
C ARG A 539 19.93 5.99 -16.29
N LYS A 540 20.92 6.32 -15.48
CA LYS A 540 22.35 6.12 -15.81
C LYS A 540 22.75 4.65 -15.87
N LYS A 541 21.94 3.78 -15.29
CA LYS A 541 22.17 2.33 -15.23
C LYS A 541 21.38 1.55 -16.29
N LEU A 542 20.51 2.23 -17.04
CA LEU A 542 19.61 1.62 -18.02
C LEU A 542 20.02 2.05 -19.43
N THR A 543 20.33 1.10 -20.32
CA THR A 543 20.49 1.38 -21.76
C THR A 543 19.16 1.43 -22.46
N GLU A 544 18.20 0.58 -22.01
CA GLU A 544 16.83 0.50 -22.50
C GLU A 544 15.83 0.79 -21.36
N PRO A 545 15.64 2.06 -20.96
CA PRO A 545 14.71 2.40 -19.91
C PRO A 545 13.27 2.19 -20.37
N PRO A 546 12.34 1.77 -19.48
CA PRO A 546 10.92 1.75 -19.80
C PRO A 546 10.40 3.15 -20.13
N ARG A 547 9.40 3.24 -21.01
CA ARG A 547 8.67 4.49 -21.24
C ARG A 547 7.79 4.81 -20.05
N ILE A 548 7.57 6.10 -19.79
CA ILE A 548 6.77 6.55 -18.64
C ILE A 548 5.52 7.27 -19.14
N PHE A 549 4.36 6.88 -18.58
CA PHE A 549 3.05 7.40 -18.93
C PHE A 549 2.33 7.92 -17.69
N HIS A 550 1.39 8.82 -17.93
CA HIS A 550 0.43 9.25 -16.91
C HIS A 550 -0.99 8.96 -17.39
N VAL A 551 -1.86 8.48 -16.48
CA VAL A 551 -3.27 8.15 -16.80
C VAL A 551 -4.23 8.75 -15.78
N ASN A 552 -5.47 9.02 -16.20
CA ASN A 552 -6.55 9.49 -15.35
C ASN A 552 -7.90 8.91 -15.80
N TRP A 553 -8.38 7.92 -15.09
CA TRP A 553 -9.67 7.25 -15.35
C TRP A 553 -10.91 8.03 -14.89
N PHE A 554 -10.74 9.15 -14.18
CA PHE A 554 -11.76 9.75 -13.31
C PHE A 554 -12.22 11.12 -13.78
N ARG A 555 -11.85 11.54 -14.99
CA ARG A 555 -12.28 12.83 -15.54
C ARG A 555 -13.80 12.85 -15.70
N LYS A 556 -14.41 13.99 -15.33
CA LYS A 556 -15.85 14.21 -15.35
C LYS A 556 -16.23 15.31 -16.32
N ASP A 557 -17.48 15.23 -16.80
CA ASP A 557 -18.13 16.30 -17.51
C ASP A 557 -18.74 17.34 -16.54
N GLU A 558 -19.38 18.38 -17.10
CA GLU A 558 -20.04 19.45 -16.33
C GLU A 558 -21.22 18.95 -15.48
N ALA A 559 -21.84 17.82 -15.85
CA ALA A 559 -22.89 17.16 -15.09
C ALA A 559 -22.35 16.26 -13.97
N GLY A 560 -21.00 16.17 -13.82
CA GLY A 560 -20.34 15.33 -12.82
C GLY A 560 -20.28 13.85 -13.18
N GLN A 561 -20.62 13.46 -14.44
CA GLN A 561 -20.54 12.08 -14.90
C GLN A 561 -19.12 11.75 -15.39
N PHE A 562 -18.69 10.50 -15.23
CA PHE A 562 -17.41 10.08 -15.75
C PHE A 562 -17.41 10.10 -17.29
N LEU A 563 -16.39 10.75 -17.86
CA LEU A 563 -16.17 10.76 -19.32
C LEU A 563 -15.62 9.45 -19.84
N TRP A 564 -14.91 8.69 -19.02
CA TRP A 564 -14.32 7.39 -19.35
C TRP A 564 -15.05 6.26 -18.62
N PRO A 565 -15.41 5.15 -19.30
CA PRO A 565 -16.14 4.05 -18.66
C PRO A 565 -15.30 3.26 -17.64
N GLY A 566 -13.97 3.25 -17.78
CA GLY A 566 -13.08 2.54 -16.85
C GLY A 566 -13.13 1.02 -16.99
N PHE A 567 -12.67 0.32 -15.94
CA PHE A 567 -12.68 -1.14 -15.84
C PHE A 567 -12.00 -1.82 -17.05
N GLY A 568 -12.67 -2.77 -17.72
CA GLY A 568 -12.16 -3.47 -18.88
C GLY A 568 -11.75 -2.55 -20.03
N GLU A 569 -12.43 -1.40 -20.19
CA GLU A 569 -12.09 -0.44 -21.26
C GLU A 569 -10.74 0.26 -21.06
N ASN A 570 -10.14 0.15 -19.87
CA ASN A 570 -8.76 0.58 -19.64
C ASN A 570 -7.78 -0.21 -20.52
N MET A 571 -8.17 -1.36 -21.07
CA MET A 571 -7.40 -2.10 -22.06
C MET A 571 -7.08 -1.27 -23.30
N ARG A 572 -7.95 -0.35 -23.73
CA ARG A 572 -7.72 0.53 -24.88
C ARG A 572 -6.55 1.50 -24.64
N VAL A 573 -6.50 2.05 -23.44
CA VAL A 573 -5.38 2.90 -23.00
C VAL A 573 -4.11 2.07 -22.89
N LEU A 574 -4.20 0.88 -22.28
CA LEU A 574 -3.06 -0.03 -22.16
C LEU A 574 -2.52 -0.45 -23.53
N LYS A 575 -3.40 -0.77 -24.48
CA LYS A 575 -3.00 -1.09 -25.86
C LYS A 575 -2.25 0.08 -26.50
N TRP A 576 -2.76 1.31 -26.44
CA TRP A 576 -2.04 2.47 -26.96
C TRP A 576 -0.66 2.62 -26.31
N ILE A 577 -0.55 2.46 -25.00
CA ILE A 577 0.74 2.50 -24.27
C ILE A 577 1.71 1.46 -24.81
N LEU A 578 1.25 0.21 -25.03
CA LEU A 578 2.09 -0.87 -25.54
C LEU A 578 2.49 -0.64 -27.00
N ASP A 579 1.58 -0.15 -27.84
CA ASP A 579 1.86 0.23 -29.22
C ASP A 579 2.88 1.38 -29.29
N ARG A 580 2.82 2.34 -28.34
CA ARG A 580 3.87 3.36 -28.19
C ARG A 580 5.22 2.76 -27.82
N CYS A 581 5.24 1.78 -26.91
CA CYS A 581 6.46 1.06 -26.56
C CYS A 581 7.04 0.27 -27.75
N ALA A 582 6.17 -0.29 -28.59
CA ALA A 582 6.54 -1.00 -29.81
C ALA A 582 6.93 -0.06 -30.97
N GLY A 583 6.56 1.23 -30.91
CA GLY A 583 6.76 2.19 -32.01
C GLY A 583 5.78 1.99 -33.18
N THR A 584 4.65 1.31 -32.96
CA THR A 584 3.65 0.97 -33.98
C THR A 584 2.50 1.97 -34.08
N THR A 585 2.39 2.93 -33.14
CA THR A 585 1.35 3.98 -33.17
C THR A 585 1.92 5.37 -33.02
N GLY A 586 1.19 6.36 -33.56
CA GLY A 586 1.52 7.77 -33.48
C GLY A 586 1.13 8.44 -32.18
N ALA A 587 1.48 9.72 -32.05
CA ALA A 587 1.05 10.61 -30.97
C ALA A 587 1.15 12.07 -31.42
N ALA A 588 0.41 12.96 -30.74
CA ALA A 588 0.53 14.41 -30.89
C ALA A 588 1.31 14.99 -29.70
N GLU A 589 2.20 15.94 -29.97
CA GLU A 589 2.92 16.67 -28.93
C GLU A 589 2.00 17.71 -28.29
N THR A 590 2.07 17.81 -26.97
CA THR A 590 1.37 18.83 -26.17
C THR A 590 2.33 19.42 -25.12
N ALA A 591 1.88 20.40 -24.37
CA ALA A 591 2.68 20.95 -23.26
C ALA A 591 3.01 19.90 -22.18
N LEU A 592 2.15 18.86 -22.03
CA LEU A 592 2.28 17.82 -20.99
C LEU A 592 3.09 16.60 -21.43
N GLY A 593 3.23 16.36 -22.72
CA GLY A 593 3.82 15.15 -23.28
C GLY A 593 3.12 14.73 -24.57
N TRP A 594 3.33 13.48 -24.97
CA TRP A 594 2.73 12.89 -26.15
C TRP A 594 1.35 12.30 -25.83
N VAL A 595 0.29 12.76 -26.50
CA VAL A 595 -1.09 12.25 -26.34
C VAL A 595 -1.52 11.45 -27.57
N PRO A 596 -2.44 10.46 -27.43
CA PRO A 596 -3.02 9.81 -28.60
C PRO A 596 -3.83 10.82 -29.44
N ARG A 597 -3.76 10.70 -30.75
CA ARG A 597 -4.76 11.28 -31.63
C ARG A 597 -6.00 10.38 -31.63
N TYR A 598 -7.14 10.90 -32.03
CA TYR A 598 -8.36 10.11 -32.11
C TYR A 598 -8.20 8.89 -33.04
N GLU A 599 -7.48 9.07 -34.15
CA GLU A 599 -7.20 8.03 -35.14
C GLU A 599 -6.22 6.93 -34.66
N ASP A 600 -5.38 7.27 -33.69
CA ASP A 600 -4.39 6.37 -33.10
C ASP A 600 -4.95 5.61 -31.87
N PHE A 601 -6.21 5.88 -31.50
CA PHE A 601 -6.83 5.34 -30.29
C PHE A 601 -8.02 4.43 -30.65
N ASP A 602 -8.04 3.21 -30.13
CA ASP A 602 -9.12 2.26 -30.38
C ASP A 602 -10.41 2.69 -29.69
N THR A 603 -11.37 3.23 -30.46
CA THR A 603 -12.71 3.65 -29.99
C THR A 603 -13.83 2.76 -30.50
N GLU A 604 -13.54 1.74 -31.33
CA GLU A 604 -14.53 0.85 -31.92
C GLU A 604 -15.32 0.10 -30.83
N GLY A 605 -16.65 0.07 -30.96
CA GLY A 605 -17.54 -0.59 -30.00
C GLY A 605 -17.78 0.17 -28.69
N LEU A 606 -17.20 1.38 -28.50
CA LEU A 606 -17.57 2.26 -27.38
C LEU A 606 -18.84 3.04 -27.73
N GLU A 607 -19.98 2.60 -27.21
CA GLU A 607 -21.26 3.28 -27.45
C GLU A 607 -21.23 4.73 -26.94
N GLY A 608 -21.69 5.67 -27.80
CA GLY A 608 -21.75 7.10 -27.47
C GLY A 608 -20.39 7.77 -27.27
N PHE A 609 -19.28 7.12 -27.64
CA PHE A 609 -17.94 7.69 -27.55
C PHE A 609 -17.55 8.37 -28.86
N THR A 610 -17.81 9.69 -28.92
CA THR A 610 -17.55 10.52 -30.11
C THR A 610 -16.16 11.16 -30.07
N ARG A 611 -15.75 11.74 -31.23
CA ARG A 611 -14.54 12.57 -31.32
C ARG A 611 -14.55 13.75 -30.33
N GLU A 612 -15.71 14.36 -30.09
CA GLU A 612 -15.89 15.45 -29.14
C GLU A 612 -15.68 14.97 -27.70
N ARG A 613 -16.22 13.80 -27.36
CA ARG A 613 -16.02 13.19 -26.04
C ARG A 613 -14.55 12.82 -25.81
N PHE A 614 -13.87 12.29 -26.82
CA PHE A 614 -12.44 12.05 -26.78
C PHE A 614 -11.66 13.36 -26.58
N ALA A 615 -12.01 14.42 -27.33
CA ALA A 615 -11.38 15.73 -27.16
C ALA A 615 -11.57 16.30 -25.75
N GLN A 616 -12.75 16.11 -25.13
CA GLN A 616 -12.99 16.50 -23.74
C GLN A 616 -12.10 15.70 -22.77
N LEU A 617 -11.91 14.39 -22.99
CA LEU A 617 -11.02 13.55 -22.19
C LEU A 617 -9.56 13.98 -22.29
N GLN A 618 -9.13 14.41 -23.45
CA GLN A 618 -7.75 14.86 -23.72
C GLN A 618 -7.56 16.37 -23.55
N ARG A 619 -8.63 17.11 -23.20
CA ARG A 619 -8.56 18.56 -23.04
C ARG A 619 -7.49 18.95 -22.04
N MET A 620 -6.66 19.89 -22.43
CA MET A 620 -5.67 20.54 -21.60
C MET A 620 -5.99 22.03 -21.56
N ASP A 621 -6.21 22.56 -20.36
CA ASP A 621 -6.44 23.97 -20.12
C ASP A 621 -5.23 24.58 -19.43
N PRO A 622 -4.50 25.54 -20.06
CA PRO A 622 -3.30 26.11 -19.49
C PRO A 622 -3.52 26.81 -18.14
N GLU A 623 -4.67 27.47 -17.95
CA GLU A 623 -4.96 28.19 -16.70
C GLU A 623 -5.29 27.23 -15.55
N GLU A 624 -5.98 26.11 -15.85
CA GLU A 624 -6.20 25.04 -14.88
C GLU A 624 -4.86 24.42 -14.44
N TRP A 625 -3.95 24.18 -15.38
CA TRP A 625 -2.63 23.63 -15.09
C TRP A 625 -1.77 24.60 -14.28
N ARG A 626 -1.74 25.91 -14.63
CA ARG A 626 -1.01 26.90 -13.82
C ARG A 626 -1.49 26.94 -12.37
N ARG A 627 -2.81 26.82 -12.16
CA ARG A 627 -3.36 26.73 -10.80
C ARG A 627 -2.99 25.43 -10.09
N ASP A 628 -2.98 24.32 -10.81
CA ASP A 628 -2.61 22.99 -10.25
C ASP A 628 -1.13 22.96 -9.82
N LEU A 629 -0.26 23.65 -10.55
CA LEU A 629 1.16 23.75 -10.22
C LEU A 629 1.43 24.41 -8.87
N LEU A 630 0.55 25.28 -8.35
CA LEU A 630 0.72 25.90 -7.02
C LEU A 630 0.91 24.86 -5.91
N SER A 631 0.19 23.73 -5.98
CA SER A 631 0.36 22.65 -5.00
C SER A 631 1.64 21.82 -5.22
N THR A 632 2.22 21.85 -6.43
CA THR A 632 3.55 21.33 -6.73
C THR A 632 4.62 22.23 -6.12
N ASP A 633 4.50 23.55 -6.28
CA ASP A 633 5.39 24.52 -5.63
C ASP A 633 5.43 24.32 -4.11
N GLU A 634 4.26 24.13 -3.46
CA GLU A 634 4.19 23.83 -2.02
C GLU A 634 4.97 22.57 -1.63
N LEU A 635 4.85 21.49 -2.42
CA LEU A 635 5.61 20.26 -2.19
C LEU A 635 7.12 20.50 -2.40
N PHE A 636 7.50 21.20 -3.46
CA PHE A 636 8.91 21.48 -3.79
C PHE A 636 9.55 22.38 -2.74
N MET A 637 8.82 23.35 -2.22
CA MET A 637 9.29 24.18 -1.09
C MET A 637 9.55 23.35 0.17
N LYS A 638 8.71 22.38 0.50
CA LYS A 638 8.96 21.45 1.63
C LYS A 638 10.22 20.62 1.42
N LEU A 639 10.55 20.26 0.18
CA LEU A 639 11.66 19.39 -0.18
C LEU A 639 12.93 20.17 -0.59
N TYR A 640 12.90 21.50 -0.55
CA TYR A 640 13.87 22.40 -1.15
C TYR A 640 15.35 22.02 -0.91
N THR A 641 15.72 21.64 0.32
CA THR A 641 17.11 21.33 0.69
C THR A 641 17.69 20.14 -0.06
N HIS A 642 16.83 19.21 -0.52
CA HIS A 642 17.25 17.97 -1.20
C HIS A 642 16.53 17.75 -2.54
N LEU A 643 15.75 18.72 -2.97
CA LEU A 643 15.05 18.65 -4.26
C LEU A 643 16.07 18.67 -5.41
N PRO A 644 16.05 17.69 -6.33
CA PRO A 644 16.92 17.71 -7.50
C PRO A 644 16.60 18.91 -8.40
N LYS A 645 17.62 19.58 -8.94
CA LYS A 645 17.46 20.71 -9.87
C LYS A 645 16.64 20.33 -11.10
N GLU A 646 16.76 19.09 -11.53
CA GLU A 646 16.01 18.55 -12.68
C GLU A 646 14.50 18.67 -12.48
N MET A 647 13.99 18.54 -11.23
CA MET A 647 12.56 18.71 -10.94
C MET A 647 12.13 20.17 -11.17
N VAL A 648 12.91 21.13 -10.71
CA VAL A 648 12.66 22.55 -10.94
C VAL A 648 12.71 22.90 -12.44
N PHE A 649 13.69 22.36 -13.17
CA PHE A 649 13.80 22.58 -14.61
C PHE A 649 12.62 22.00 -15.39
N GLN A 650 12.13 20.81 -15.02
CA GLN A 650 10.94 20.22 -15.66
C GLN A 650 9.68 21.05 -15.41
N GLU A 651 9.52 21.61 -14.21
CA GLU A 651 8.44 22.51 -13.89
C GLU A 651 8.50 23.80 -14.73
N GLN A 652 9.68 24.43 -14.82
CA GLN A 652 9.89 25.61 -15.65
C GLN A 652 9.61 25.34 -17.13
N LEU A 653 10.03 24.17 -17.64
CA LEU A 653 9.72 23.75 -19.01
C LEU A 653 8.22 23.56 -19.22
N LEU A 654 7.51 23.00 -18.25
CA LEU A 654 6.05 22.86 -18.33
C LEU A 654 5.39 24.24 -18.37
N VAL A 655 5.76 25.14 -17.46
CA VAL A 655 5.23 26.54 -17.45
C VAL A 655 5.50 27.27 -18.77
N ALA A 656 6.68 27.07 -19.37
CA ALA A 656 7.03 27.69 -20.64
C ALA A 656 6.22 27.14 -21.84
N ARG A 657 5.73 25.88 -21.75
CA ARG A 657 4.88 25.27 -22.78
C ARG A 657 3.40 25.60 -22.62
N LEU A 658 2.94 25.89 -21.38
CA LEU A 658 1.57 26.33 -21.07
C LEU A 658 1.35 27.80 -21.44
#